data_e9121576bcbc7b8d31be13645db26ae0
#
_entry.id   e9121576bcbc7b8d31be13645db26ae0
#
_cell.length_a   1.000
_cell.length_b   1.000
_cell.length_c   1.000
_cell.angle_alpha   90.00
_cell.angle_beta   90.00
_cell.angle_gamma   90.00
#
_symmetry.space_group_name_H-M   'P 1'
#
loop_
_entity.id
_entity.type
_entity.pdbx_description
1 polymer ?
#
loop_
_entity_poly.entity_id
_entity_poly.type
_entity_poly.pdbx_seq_one_letter_code
_entity_poly.pdbx_strand_id
1 'polypeptide(L)'
;MAKFLGVRGFGRLYSGIQLKDKQPVIIKEYLLPSRTFNQNETFQRQETFKGIGGIDLADGRVQNFRLIQTWEAISPEKAERCYLITKDVQPSQTLRQYLKQNGAMTPSQVREFLSEVLQTLEFMHTQKLRFPSNHVQRGLEHGNINLDSVLIKVENKERFVAYLCDVAIWENLFIPPSIPQPVAKTHMQDLESLGLVAFQLWVGQTQLDPKDHQAWPDNDNYLKEFLYRLLSLNTPYGSTEIARQELLRLAKPGESNNFQPSSDSQEQKKRFPKKYWLWLGVLAFLLLGGIIWYYFWQRSQLDENQYLEWRGLVQNFSKVDNVSSGKYIYTGEQNGTWSYILGQTPDNTMKLNEILTNPNPDAKATFIYQPIQSSDIAKVSQPIKEVQEVQEVQKIPKDFAMTTLFENITVDMNPKQVAYDGLLVFVAFSRNGFSLHKALDGEISLEQLRDIYTGRINDWSQINKNVQSLKIEPYVPTELEAIQQFKKLVLKNNLQDIALFEEIAKTRTQNTGTTQTQISSANNNGQTTGIISFGIFSKTWNQCSAYPLAIVNNNQKIQPLLDRTTKQPLEPSDDFCDRPDFDIKRFQPNGTANYPLGYPLYVVYPKDNTRQSGGSTFANMLITRQGQCLLTKSGLVPLQPVPNDIRNYACKSVP
;
A
#
# COMPACT_ATOMS: atom_id res chain seq x y z
N MET A 1 -0.50 22.72 -26.77
CA MET A 1 0.18 23.66 -25.84
C MET A 1 -0.40 25.04 -26.10
N ALA A 2 -0.86 25.74 -25.08
CA ALA A 2 -1.53 27.02 -25.25
C ALA A 2 -0.59 28.22 -25.00
N LYS A 3 0.19 28.22 -23.95
CA LYS A 3 1.05 29.35 -23.57
C LYS A 3 2.34 28.87 -22.89
N PHE A 4 3.46 29.48 -23.28
CA PHE A 4 4.73 29.30 -22.59
C PHE A 4 4.70 30.00 -21.22
N LEU A 5 5.09 29.28 -20.19
CA LEU A 5 5.08 29.74 -18.78
C LEU A 5 6.47 30.07 -18.25
N GLY A 6 7.50 29.43 -18.76
CA GLY A 6 8.88 29.63 -18.30
C GLY A 6 9.75 28.39 -18.41
N VAL A 7 10.91 28.44 -17.79
CA VAL A 7 11.87 27.31 -17.69
C VAL A 7 12.01 26.94 -16.21
N ARG A 8 12.00 25.62 -15.92
CA ARG A 8 12.23 25.10 -14.57
C ARG A 8 13.02 23.79 -14.67
N GLY A 9 14.15 23.70 -13.95
CA GLY A 9 15.09 22.59 -14.11
C GLY A 9 15.57 22.49 -15.56
N PHE A 10 15.59 21.30 -16.13
CA PHE A 10 15.94 21.06 -17.54
C PHE A 10 14.78 21.22 -18.52
N GLY A 11 13.57 21.54 -18.04
CA GLY A 11 12.37 21.57 -18.87
C GLY A 11 11.78 22.97 -19.09
N ARG A 12 11.03 23.09 -20.20
CA ARG A 12 10.22 24.25 -20.56
C ARG A 12 8.77 23.99 -20.16
N LEU A 13 8.13 24.92 -19.47
CA LEU A 13 6.76 24.79 -19.01
C LEU A 13 5.78 25.46 -19.97
N TYR A 14 4.69 24.78 -20.25
CA TYR A 14 3.58 25.31 -21.05
C TYR A 14 2.26 25.03 -20.33
N SER A 15 1.31 25.93 -20.42
CA SER A 15 -0.10 25.62 -20.15
C SER A 15 -0.71 24.90 -21.34
N GLY A 16 -1.65 24.03 -21.09
CA GLY A 16 -2.40 23.30 -22.10
C GLY A 16 -3.80 22.99 -21.64
N ILE A 17 -4.60 22.45 -22.55
CA ILE A 17 -5.94 21.95 -22.27
C ILE A 17 -6.01 20.55 -22.86
N GLN A 18 -6.44 19.57 -22.08
CA GLN A 18 -6.74 18.25 -22.57
C GLN A 18 -7.97 18.34 -23.50
N LEU A 19 -7.85 17.79 -24.70
CA LEU A 19 -8.90 17.99 -25.72
C LEU A 19 -10.20 17.29 -25.38
N LYS A 20 -10.12 16.16 -24.67
CA LYS A 20 -11.26 15.29 -24.36
C LYS A 20 -12.23 15.91 -23.33
N ASP A 21 -11.69 16.29 -22.18
CA ASP A 21 -12.48 16.73 -21.01
C ASP A 21 -12.32 18.23 -20.70
N LYS A 22 -11.54 18.94 -21.54
CA LYS A 22 -11.24 20.37 -21.41
C LYS A 22 -10.53 20.74 -20.10
N GLN A 23 -9.94 19.74 -19.41
CA GLN A 23 -9.20 19.99 -18.19
C GLN A 23 -7.91 20.77 -18.47
N PRO A 24 -7.57 21.78 -17.64
CA PRO A 24 -6.29 22.47 -17.74
C PRO A 24 -5.15 21.54 -17.33
N VAL A 25 -4.04 21.60 -18.05
CA VAL A 25 -2.84 20.83 -17.78
C VAL A 25 -1.61 21.71 -17.84
N ILE A 26 -0.56 21.32 -17.11
CA ILE A 26 0.78 21.86 -17.28
C ILE A 26 1.64 20.80 -17.99
N ILE A 27 2.34 21.21 -19.03
CA ILE A 27 3.20 20.37 -19.84
C ILE A 27 4.65 20.83 -19.62
N LYS A 28 5.49 19.95 -19.12
CA LYS A 28 6.94 20.17 -19.03
C LYS A 28 7.62 19.46 -20.20
N GLU A 29 8.18 20.26 -21.12
CA GLU A 29 8.92 19.76 -22.28
C GLU A 29 10.40 19.67 -21.96
N TYR A 30 10.99 18.50 -22.18
CA TYR A 30 12.41 18.24 -22.09
C TYR A 30 12.99 18.03 -23.49
N LEU A 31 14.24 18.44 -23.71
CA LEU A 31 14.91 18.30 -25.00
C LEU A 31 16.07 17.30 -24.92
N LEU A 32 16.18 16.46 -25.96
CA LEU A 32 17.28 15.52 -26.18
C LEU A 32 17.90 15.78 -27.58
N PRO A 33 18.54 16.96 -27.77
CA PRO A 33 19.05 17.32 -29.10
C PRO A 33 20.16 16.38 -29.57
N SER A 34 20.11 15.95 -30.82
CA SER A 34 21.06 14.99 -31.46
C SER A 34 22.52 15.45 -31.41
N ARG A 35 22.76 16.76 -31.36
CA ARG A 35 24.11 17.33 -31.16
C ARG A 35 24.70 17.09 -29.78
N THR A 36 23.87 16.70 -28.78
CA THR A 36 24.29 16.51 -27.39
C THR A 36 24.15 15.06 -26.96
N PHE A 37 23.12 14.38 -27.46
CA PHE A 37 22.82 12.98 -27.15
C PHE A 37 22.88 12.16 -28.44
N ASN A 38 23.61 11.03 -28.43
CA ASN A 38 23.60 10.13 -29.58
C ASN A 38 22.24 9.38 -29.67
N GLN A 39 21.99 8.74 -30.81
CA GLN A 39 20.71 8.11 -31.09
C GLN A 39 20.34 7.01 -30.06
N ASN A 40 21.33 6.20 -29.65
CA ASN A 40 21.10 5.13 -28.65
C ASN A 40 20.80 5.71 -27.27
N GLU A 41 21.54 6.75 -26.86
CA GLU A 41 21.28 7.46 -25.59
C GLU A 41 19.89 8.11 -25.58
N THR A 42 19.52 8.75 -26.68
CA THR A 42 18.18 9.36 -26.82
C THR A 42 17.10 8.29 -26.67
N PHE A 43 17.22 7.17 -27.37
CA PHE A 43 16.28 6.07 -27.28
C PHE A 43 16.19 5.49 -25.85
N GLN A 44 17.33 5.18 -25.22
CA GLN A 44 17.34 4.64 -23.85
C GLN A 44 16.72 5.61 -22.84
N ARG A 45 17.04 6.90 -22.95
CA ARG A 45 16.48 7.94 -22.05
C ARG A 45 14.98 8.10 -22.26
N GLN A 46 14.50 8.04 -23.48
CA GLN A 46 13.08 8.08 -23.83
C GLN A 46 12.31 6.89 -23.26
N GLU A 47 12.84 5.66 -23.40
CA GLU A 47 12.21 4.47 -22.82
C GLU A 47 12.22 4.51 -21.28
N THR A 48 13.33 4.90 -20.69
CA THR A 48 13.40 5.08 -19.24
C THR A 48 12.39 6.13 -18.76
N PHE A 49 12.28 7.26 -19.45
CA PHE A 49 11.34 8.32 -19.13
C PHE A 49 9.89 7.87 -19.14
N LYS A 50 9.48 7.09 -20.15
CA LYS A 50 8.12 6.48 -20.20
C LYS A 50 7.89 5.57 -18.98
N GLY A 51 8.90 4.78 -18.61
CA GLY A 51 8.80 3.82 -17.51
C GLY A 51 8.72 4.44 -16.11
N ILE A 52 9.16 5.71 -15.94
CA ILE A 52 9.20 6.40 -14.64
C ILE A 52 8.38 7.71 -14.65
N GLY A 53 7.69 8.02 -15.72
CA GLY A 53 6.96 9.28 -15.90
C GLY A 53 5.71 9.46 -15.03
N GLY A 54 5.54 8.65 -14.00
CA GLY A 54 4.50 8.78 -12.98
C GLY A 54 4.90 8.06 -11.72
N ILE A 55 4.37 8.48 -10.59
CA ILE A 55 4.60 7.83 -9.29
C ILE A 55 3.25 7.66 -8.63
N ASP A 56 2.87 6.41 -8.37
CA ASP A 56 1.69 6.05 -7.60
C ASP A 56 2.11 5.24 -6.36
N LEU A 57 1.25 5.21 -5.36
CA LEU A 57 1.44 4.25 -4.27
C LEU A 57 1.25 2.82 -4.78
N ALA A 58 2.16 1.93 -4.40
CA ALA A 58 2.10 0.53 -4.82
C ALA A 58 0.84 -0.19 -4.35
N ASP A 59 0.25 0.25 -3.24
CA ASP A 59 -1.00 -0.26 -2.67
C ASP A 59 -2.26 0.37 -3.30
N GLY A 60 -2.10 1.27 -4.25
CA GLY A 60 -3.21 1.93 -4.98
C GLY A 60 -3.97 2.97 -4.16
N ARG A 61 -3.54 3.29 -2.94
CA ARG A 61 -4.15 4.37 -2.16
C ARG A 61 -3.98 5.70 -2.88
N VAL A 62 -5.03 6.49 -2.93
CA VAL A 62 -4.96 7.89 -3.36
C VAL A 62 -4.66 8.72 -2.11
N GLN A 63 -3.41 9.12 -1.94
CA GLN A 63 -3.05 10.09 -0.92
C GLN A 63 -2.70 11.43 -1.58
N ASN A 64 -3.23 12.49 -1.00
CA ASN A 64 -2.89 13.85 -1.40
C ASN A 64 -1.58 14.27 -0.73
N PHE A 65 -0.47 13.62 -1.12
CA PHE A 65 0.85 14.09 -0.71
C PHE A 65 1.28 15.23 -1.64
N ARG A 66 1.98 16.18 -1.09
CA ARG A 66 2.32 17.44 -1.75
C ARG A 66 3.52 17.33 -2.70
N LEU A 67 3.54 16.29 -3.48
CA LEU A 67 4.38 16.12 -4.65
C LEU A 67 3.53 16.42 -5.88
N ILE A 68 4.03 17.24 -6.79
CA ILE A 68 3.35 17.47 -8.08
C ILE A 68 3.32 16.15 -8.84
N GLN A 69 2.13 15.58 -8.95
CA GLN A 69 1.92 14.28 -9.57
C GLN A 69 1.91 14.41 -11.10
N THR A 70 2.64 13.51 -11.72
CA THR A 70 2.60 13.34 -13.17
C THR A 70 1.40 12.50 -13.54
N TRP A 71 0.64 12.99 -14.51
CA TRP A 71 -0.47 12.23 -15.09
C TRP A 71 0.01 11.30 -16.20
N GLU A 72 0.89 11.81 -17.07
CA GLU A 72 1.37 11.07 -18.25
C GLU A 72 2.77 11.54 -18.64
N ALA A 73 3.60 10.59 -19.09
CA ALA A 73 4.88 10.86 -19.73
C ALA A 73 4.81 10.43 -21.19
N ILE A 74 5.02 11.36 -22.10
CA ILE A 74 4.95 11.14 -23.53
C ILE A 74 6.34 11.35 -24.14
N SER A 75 6.80 10.36 -24.89
CA SER A 75 8.03 10.45 -25.68
C SER A 75 7.73 9.98 -27.11
N PRO A 76 7.56 10.90 -28.08
CA PRO A 76 7.34 10.53 -29.47
C PRO A 76 8.58 9.86 -30.07
N GLU A 77 8.42 8.75 -30.79
CA GLU A 77 9.50 7.86 -31.26
C GLU A 77 10.56 8.52 -32.16
N LYS A 78 10.31 9.58 -32.79
CA LYS A 78 11.25 10.26 -33.71
C LYS A 78 11.53 11.70 -33.34
N ALA A 79 11.10 12.12 -32.15
CA ALA A 79 11.29 13.47 -31.68
C ALA A 79 12.40 13.55 -30.62
N GLU A 80 13.24 14.55 -30.71
CA GLU A 80 14.26 14.87 -29.71
C GLU A 80 13.63 15.52 -28.45
N ARG A 81 12.45 15.02 -28.00
CA ARG A 81 11.64 15.65 -26.96
C ARG A 81 10.91 14.62 -26.12
N CYS A 82 10.76 14.97 -24.84
CA CYS A 82 9.89 14.27 -23.91
C CYS A 82 8.95 15.27 -23.22
N TYR A 83 7.75 14.82 -22.87
CA TYR A 83 6.73 15.66 -22.25
C TYR A 83 6.22 15.01 -20.97
N LEU A 84 6.31 15.72 -19.86
CA LEU A 84 5.72 15.36 -18.59
C LEU A 84 4.46 16.19 -18.38
N ILE A 85 3.31 15.53 -18.28
CA ILE A 85 2.01 16.18 -18.18
C ILE A 85 1.51 16.03 -16.75
N THR A 86 1.08 17.13 -16.13
CA THR A 86 0.47 17.13 -14.81
C THR A 86 -0.95 17.60 -14.88
N LYS A 87 -1.86 16.95 -14.13
CA LYS A 87 -3.23 17.42 -13.90
C LYS A 87 -3.19 18.59 -12.93
N ASP A 88 -4.19 19.43 -13.04
CA ASP A 88 -4.48 20.55 -12.16
C ASP A 88 -3.58 21.80 -12.32
N VAL A 89 -4.12 22.89 -11.85
CA VAL A 89 -3.42 24.17 -11.81
C VAL A 89 -2.38 24.06 -10.70
N GLN A 90 -1.13 23.87 -11.10
CA GLN A 90 -0.02 23.91 -10.15
C GLN A 90 0.09 25.31 -9.54
N PRO A 91 0.54 25.40 -8.28
CA PRO A 91 1.09 26.66 -7.80
C PRO A 91 2.18 27.11 -8.79
N SER A 92 2.10 28.32 -9.27
CA SER A 92 3.05 28.82 -10.28
C SER A 92 4.28 29.46 -9.68
N GLN A 93 4.26 29.77 -8.37
CA GLN A 93 5.32 30.50 -7.69
C GLN A 93 6.32 29.54 -7.05
N THR A 94 7.62 29.64 -7.43
CA THR A 94 8.71 28.94 -6.75
C THR A 94 9.07 29.64 -5.46
N LEU A 95 9.74 28.93 -4.54
CA LEU A 95 10.29 29.56 -3.32
C LEU A 95 11.28 30.67 -3.64
N ARG A 96 12.07 30.55 -4.72
CA ARG A 96 12.97 31.62 -5.17
C ARG A 96 12.22 32.89 -5.54
N GLN A 97 11.11 32.75 -6.27
CA GLN A 97 10.26 33.88 -6.63
C GLN A 97 9.58 34.49 -5.41
N TYR A 98 9.11 33.64 -4.49
CA TYR A 98 8.53 34.07 -3.22
C TYR A 98 9.55 34.86 -2.39
N LEU A 99 10.76 34.35 -2.21
CA LEU A 99 11.85 34.99 -1.46
C LEU A 99 12.20 36.36 -2.05
N LYS A 100 12.29 36.42 -3.39
CA LYS A 100 12.58 37.70 -4.11
C LYS A 100 11.48 38.73 -3.90
N GLN A 101 10.22 38.33 -3.79
CA GLN A 101 9.08 39.24 -3.67
C GLN A 101 8.78 39.64 -2.23
N ASN A 102 8.95 38.73 -1.27
CA ASN A 102 8.49 38.89 0.11
C ASN A 102 9.63 39.03 1.12
N GLY A 103 10.90 38.76 0.71
CA GLY A 103 12.04 38.76 1.62
C GLY A 103 12.08 37.54 2.53
N ALA A 104 12.81 37.65 3.63
CA ALA A 104 13.03 36.60 4.61
C ALA A 104 11.71 36.13 5.26
N MET A 105 11.60 34.82 5.50
CA MET A 105 10.51 34.24 6.27
C MET A 105 10.73 34.39 7.78
N THR A 106 9.67 34.56 8.53
CA THR A 106 9.69 34.49 9.99
C THR A 106 10.02 33.08 10.47
N PRO A 107 10.56 32.88 11.71
CA PRO A 107 10.77 31.55 12.26
C PRO A 107 9.54 30.65 12.23
N SER A 108 8.34 31.20 12.47
CA SER A 108 7.08 30.47 12.40
C SER A 108 6.79 29.97 10.98
N GLN A 109 7.00 30.80 9.97
CA GLN A 109 6.82 30.42 8.57
C GLN A 109 7.84 29.36 8.12
N VAL A 110 9.09 29.44 8.59
CA VAL A 110 10.12 28.42 8.31
C VAL A 110 9.74 27.08 8.95
N ARG A 111 9.21 27.08 10.17
CA ARG A 111 8.71 25.87 10.84
C ARG A 111 7.53 25.25 10.09
N GLU A 112 6.59 26.06 9.63
CA GLU A 112 5.46 25.60 8.81
C GLU A 112 5.97 24.99 7.49
N PHE A 113 6.87 25.67 6.79
CA PHE A 113 7.52 25.17 5.59
C PHE A 113 8.20 23.80 5.83
N LEU A 114 9.01 23.69 6.89
CA LEU A 114 9.67 22.44 7.25
C LEU A 114 8.67 21.33 7.56
N SER A 115 7.60 21.62 8.28
CA SER A 115 6.56 20.64 8.60
C SER A 115 5.89 20.08 7.35
N GLU A 116 5.56 20.94 6.39
CA GLU A 116 4.95 20.61 5.13
C GLU A 116 5.84 19.70 4.26
N VAL A 117 7.13 20.11 4.12
CA VAL A 117 8.07 19.40 3.26
C VAL A 117 8.53 18.08 3.91
N LEU A 118 8.81 18.07 5.23
CA LEU A 118 9.16 16.84 5.94
C LEU A 118 8.07 15.80 5.90
N GLN A 119 6.80 16.20 5.96
CA GLN A 119 5.69 15.26 5.81
C GLN A 119 5.68 14.58 4.42
N THR A 120 5.95 15.35 3.37
CA THR A 120 6.03 14.82 2.00
C THR A 120 7.26 13.94 1.80
N LEU A 121 8.42 14.34 2.34
CA LEU A 121 9.65 13.56 2.27
C LEU A 121 9.56 12.25 3.07
N GLU A 122 8.99 12.28 4.28
CA GLU A 122 8.75 11.07 5.07
C GLU A 122 7.91 10.07 4.27
N PHE A 123 6.86 10.56 3.62
CA PHE A 123 6.06 9.75 2.74
C PHE A 123 6.88 9.17 1.57
N MET A 124 7.64 10.00 0.85
CA MET A 124 8.48 9.55 -0.25
C MET A 124 9.54 8.52 0.19
N HIS A 125 10.17 8.72 1.32
CA HIS A 125 11.26 7.86 1.82
C HIS A 125 10.79 6.53 2.40
N THR A 126 9.54 6.42 2.84
CA THR A 126 9.04 5.23 3.57
C THR A 126 8.08 4.36 2.78
N GLN A 127 7.30 4.96 1.87
CA GLN A 127 6.24 4.26 1.16
C GLN A 127 6.78 3.40 0.01
N LYS A 128 6.01 2.40 -0.37
CA LYS A 128 6.24 1.64 -1.61
C LYS A 128 5.59 2.40 -2.77
N LEU A 129 6.40 2.82 -3.70
CA LEU A 129 6.02 3.59 -4.88
C LEU A 129 6.03 2.68 -6.10
N ARG A 130 5.05 2.83 -6.98
CA ARG A 130 4.93 2.13 -8.25
C ARG A 130 5.12 3.11 -9.39
N PHE A 131 5.93 2.70 -10.35
CA PHE A 131 6.16 3.42 -11.59
C PHE A 131 5.30 2.85 -12.74
N PRO A 132 5.10 3.60 -13.84
CA PRO A 132 4.38 3.11 -15.03
C PRO A 132 4.96 1.82 -15.63
N SER A 133 6.25 1.56 -15.44
CA SER A 133 6.92 0.29 -15.79
C SER A 133 6.50 -0.90 -14.93
N ASN A 134 5.56 -0.74 -13.99
CA ASN A 134 5.21 -1.70 -12.94
C ASN A 134 6.37 -2.02 -11.96
N HIS A 135 7.48 -1.32 -12.06
CA HIS A 135 8.53 -1.41 -11.05
C HIS A 135 8.02 -0.83 -9.73
N VAL A 136 8.21 -1.58 -8.63
CA VAL A 136 7.85 -1.14 -7.28
C VAL A 136 9.13 -0.93 -6.49
N GLN A 137 9.32 0.28 -5.98
CA GLN A 137 10.46 0.65 -5.16
C GLN A 137 9.98 1.09 -3.77
N ARG A 138 10.69 0.66 -2.74
CA ARG A 138 10.46 1.18 -1.38
C ARG A 138 11.37 2.37 -1.14
N GLY A 139 10.74 3.49 -0.85
CA GLY A 139 11.44 4.74 -0.68
C GLY A 139 11.90 5.34 -2.02
N LEU A 140 11.80 6.63 -2.14
CA LEU A 140 12.31 7.41 -3.26
C LEU A 140 12.87 8.71 -2.71
N GLU A 141 14.14 8.96 -2.99
CA GLU A 141 14.76 10.25 -2.71
C GLU A 141 14.23 11.30 -3.69
N HIS A 142 13.96 12.49 -3.18
CA HIS A 142 13.66 13.61 -4.06
C HIS A 142 14.90 14.00 -4.89
N GLY A 143 16.06 14.03 -4.24
CA GLY A 143 17.38 14.19 -4.86
C GLY A 143 17.66 15.55 -5.46
N ASN A 144 16.69 16.47 -5.49
CA ASN A 144 16.79 17.78 -6.15
C ASN A 144 16.07 18.89 -5.37
N ILE A 145 16.13 18.88 -4.02
CA ILE A 145 15.48 19.90 -3.20
C ILE A 145 16.28 21.21 -3.30
N ASN A 146 15.64 22.27 -3.78
CA ASN A 146 16.19 23.62 -3.89
C ASN A 146 15.05 24.64 -4.01
N LEU A 147 15.38 25.95 -4.03
CA LEU A 147 14.39 27.03 -4.11
C LEU A 147 13.51 27.02 -5.38
N ASP A 148 13.93 26.34 -6.44
CA ASP A 148 13.19 26.27 -7.71
C ASP A 148 12.36 24.99 -7.84
N SER A 149 12.71 23.93 -7.08
CA SER A 149 11.99 22.66 -7.07
C SER A 149 10.91 22.56 -5.99
N VAL A 150 10.65 23.63 -5.28
CA VAL A 150 9.53 23.75 -4.35
C VAL A 150 8.63 24.90 -4.80
N LEU A 151 7.35 24.57 -5.01
CA LEU A 151 6.30 25.52 -5.36
C LEU A 151 5.51 25.88 -4.12
N ILE A 152 5.13 27.14 -4.00
CA ILE A 152 4.38 27.66 -2.86
C ILE A 152 3.04 28.25 -3.34
N LYS A 153 1.96 27.91 -2.62
CA LYS A 153 0.64 28.51 -2.75
C LYS A 153 0.33 29.22 -1.45
N VAL A 154 0.29 30.53 -1.48
CA VAL A 154 -0.08 31.37 -0.33
C VAL A 154 -1.60 31.37 -0.21
N GLU A 155 -2.13 30.90 0.93
CA GLU A 155 -3.56 30.92 1.24
C GLU A 155 -3.97 32.21 1.95
N ASN A 156 -3.13 32.68 2.88
CA ASN A 156 -3.26 33.98 3.56
C ASN A 156 -1.88 34.45 4.05
N LYS A 157 -1.82 35.57 4.77
CA LYS A 157 -0.55 36.17 5.22
C LYS A 157 0.32 35.24 6.11
N GLU A 158 -0.27 34.23 6.72
CA GLU A 158 0.38 33.33 7.69
C GLU A 158 0.39 31.86 7.24
N ARG A 159 -0.44 31.51 6.27
CA ARG A 159 -0.58 30.12 5.79
C ARG A 159 -0.23 29.97 4.34
N PHE A 160 0.57 28.98 4.03
CA PHE A 160 0.88 28.55 2.69
C PHE A 160 0.96 27.03 2.61
N VAL A 161 0.90 26.52 1.40
CA VAL A 161 1.07 25.10 1.10
C VAL A 161 2.29 24.95 0.19
N ALA A 162 3.23 24.08 0.58
CA ALA A 162 4.43 23.79 -0.22
C ALA A 162 4.25 22.48 -1.00
N TYR A 163 4.64 22.48 -2.27
CA TYR A 163 4.60 21.33 -3.16
C TYR A 163 5.99 21.04 -3.69
N LEU A 164 6.44 19.80 -3.58
CA LEU A 164 7.68 19.32 -4.20
C LEU A 164 7.44 19.05 -5.70
N CYS A 165 8.44 19.34 -6.52
CA CYS A 165 8.42 19.06 -7.95
C CYS A 165 9.84 18.78 -8.45
N ASP A 166 9.97 18.33 -9.70
CA ASP A 166 11.26 18.16 -10.38
C ASP A 166 12.19 17.18 -9.67
N VAL A 167 11.66 16.01 -9.32
CA VAL A 167 12.40 14.92 -8.67
C VAL A 167 13.59 14.48 -9.54
N ALA A 168 14.73 14.20 -8.92
CA ALA A 168 15.99 13.90 -9.60
C ALA A 168 15.88 12.73 -10.59
N ILE A 169 15.05 11.73 -10.32
CA ILE A 169 14.88 10.58 -11.21
C ILE A 169 14.42 10.99 -12.62
N TRP A 170 13.67 12.09 -12.74
CA TRP A 170 13.27 12.64 -14.06
C TRP A 170 14.29 13.62 -14.60
N GLU A 171 14.72 14.56 -13.77
CA GLU A 171 15.64 15.63 -14.19
C GLU A 171 16.98 15.09 -14.66
N ASN A 172 17.54 14.09 -14.00
CA ASN A 172 18.83 13.50 -14.33
C ASN A 172 18.87 12.85 -15.72
N LEU A 173 17.72 12.45 -16.27
CA LEU A 173 17.64 11.90 -17.63
C LEU A 173 18.01 12.93 -18.71
N PHE A 174 17.97 14.22 -18.39
CA PHE A 174 18.20 15.30 -19.36
C PHE A 174 19.52 16.03 -19.13
N ILE A 175 20.36 15.54 -18.21
CA ILE A 175 21.74 16.01 -18.03
C ILE A 175 22.57 15.58 -19.23
N PRO A 176 23.28 16.51 -19.90
CA PRO A 176 24.18 16.16 -21.00
C PRO A 176 25.25 15.13 -20.59
N PRO A 177 25.63 14.17 -21.43
CA PRO A 177 26.67 13.18 -21.14
C PRO A 177 28.03 13.79 -20.84
N SER A 178 28.31 15.00 -21.34
CA SER A 178 29.53 15.76 -21.07
C SER A 178 29.62 16.28 -19.63
N ILE A 179 28.51 16.24 -18.89
CA ILE A 179 28.47 16.62 -17.47
C ILE A 179 28.50 15.35 -16.63
N PRO A 180 29.34 15.25 -15.59
CA PRO A 180 29.33 14.12 -14.68
C PRO A 180 27.92 13.88 -14.14
N GLN A 181 27.44 12.64 -14.27
CA GLN A 181 26.14 12.28 -13.74
C GLN A 181 26.16 12.43 -12.21
N PRO A 182 25.18 13.08 -11.60
CA PRO A 182 25.10 13.20 -10.16
C PRO A 182 25.02 11.81 -9.53
N VAL A 183 25.79 11.60 -8.47
CA VAL A 183 25.65 10.38 -7.64
C VAL A 183 24.23 10.34 -7.08
N ALA A 184 23.64 9.14 -7.06
CA ALA A 184 22.33 8.95 -6.43
C ALA A 184 22.37 9.51 -5.00
N LYS A 185 21.48 10.45 -4.72
CA LYS A 185 21.38 11.06 -3.40
C LYS A 185 20.71 10.11 -2.42
N THR A 186 21.02 10.26 -1.16
CA THR A 186 20.42 9.53 -0.06
C THR A 186 19.32 10.34 0.62
N HIS A 187 18.47 9.71 1.43
CA HIS A 187 17.49 10.40 2.27
C HIS A 187 18.13 11.48 3.16
N MET A 188 19.36 11.25 3.62
CA MET A 188 20.12 12.22 4.42
C MET A 188 20.45 13.49 3.62
N GLN A 189 20.83 13.34 2.35
CA GLN A 189 21.14 14.48 1.48
C GLN A 189 19.90 15.28 1.10
N ASP A 190 18.70 14.65 1.10
CA ASP A 190 17.44 15.40 1.00
C ASP A 190 17.20 16.26 2.25
N LEU A 191 17.51 15.74 3.45
CA LEU A 191 17.42 16.51 4.69
C LEU A 191 18.42 17.68 4.70
N GLU A 192 19.67 17.46 4.25
CA GLU A 192 20.68 18.54 4.13
C GLU A 192 20.22 19.61 3.13
N SER A 193 19.71 19.20 1.97
CA SER A 193 19.18 20.10 0.97
C SER A 193 17.98 20.91 1.49
N LEU A 194 17.09 20.27 2.26
CA LEU A 194 15.97 20.93 2.93
C LEU A 194 16.46 21.93 3.98
N GLY A 195 17.46 21.54 4.78
CA GLY A 195 18.11 22.43 5.76
C GLY A 195 18.68 23.69 5.11
N LEU A 196 19.34 23.53 3.94
CA LEU A 196 19.88 24.67 3.18
C LEU A 196 18.77 25.59 2.66
N VAL A 197 17.71 25.04 2.11
CA VAL A 197 16.56 25.83 1.64
C VAL A 197 15.91 26.58 2.81
N ALA A 198 15.69 25.92 3.95
CA ALA A 198 15.10 26.54 5.13
C ALA A 198 16.01 27.66 5.72
N PHE A 199 17.32 27.47 5.72
CA PHE A 199 18.28 28.50 6.09
C PHE A 199 18.16 29.73 5.16
N GLN A 200 18.18 29.53 3.84
CA GLN A 200 18.04 30.60 2.85
C GLN A 200 16.71 31.36 2.99
N LEU A 201 15.63 30.67 3.29
CA LEU A 201 14.32 31.30 3.55
C LEU A 201 14.34 32.14 4.82
N TRP A 202 15.01 31.68 5.88
CA TRP A 202 15.08 32.39 7.15
C TRP A 202 15.95 33.64 7.08
N VAL A 203 17.11 33.48 6.43
CA VAL A 203 18.06 34.59 6.28
C VAL A 203 17.63 35.59 5.20
N GLY A 204 16.82 35.15 4.22
CA GLY A 204 16.38 35.99 3.10
C GLY A 204 17.41 36.16 1.98
N GLN A 205 18.52 35.41 2.04
CA GLN A 205 19.63 35.50 1.07
C GLN A 205 20.09 34.11 0.66
N THR A 206 20.52 34.00 -0.60
CA THR A 206 20.93 32.68 -1.18
C THR A 206 22.44 32.48 -1.23
N GLN A 207 23.22 33.52 -0.95
CA GLN A 207 24.69 33.49 -1.09
C GLN A 207 25.44 33.25 0.23
N LEU A 208 24.74 33.27 1.37
CA LEU A 208 25.36 33.06 2.67
C LEU A 208 25.64 31.58 2.92
N ASP A 209 26.80 31.31 3.50
CA ASP A 209 27.19 29.94 3.89
C ASP A 209 26.59 29.62 5.27
N PRO A 210 25.83 28.54 5.43
CA PRO A 210 25.33 28.13 6.74
C PRO A 210 26.45 27.74 7.73
N LYS A 211 27.66 27.54 7.27
CA LYS A 211 28.85 27.34 8.17
C LYS A 211 29.32 28.60 8.83
N ASP A 212 28.97 29.76 8.30
CA ASP A 212 29.27 31.04 8.93
C ASP A 212 28.28 31.29 10.08
N HIS A 213 28.80 31.25 11.32
CA HIS A 213 28.02 31.51 12.51
C HIS A 213 27.37 32.90 12.57
N GLN A 214 27.99 33.87 11.89
CA GLN A 214 27.50 35.28 11.84
C GLN A 214 26.31 35.43 10.87
N ALA A 215 26.15 34.50 9.94
CA ALA A 215 25.06 34.54 8.97
C ALA A 215 23.68 34.18 9.57
N TRP A 216 23.63 33.64 10.79
CA TRP A 216 22.41 33.15 11.39
C TRP A 216 21.67 34.22 12.19
N PRO A 217 20.33 34.35 12.03
CA PRO A 217 19.52 35.18 12.90
C PRO A 217 19.49 34.66 14.35
N ASP A 218 19.49 35.55 15.33
CA ASP A 218 19.50 35.20 16.75
C ASP A 218 18.08 35.18 17.39
N ASN A 219 17.05 35.15 16.57
CA ASN A 219 15.65 35.27 17.03
C ASN A 219 14.97 33.95 17.38
N ASP A 220 15.60 32.79 17.10
CA ASP A 220 15.09 31.46 17.47
C ASP A 220 16.21 30.41 17.56
N ASN A 221 16.76 30.20 18.75
CA ASN A 221 17.85 29.25 18.98
C ASN A 221 17.44 27.79 18.77
N TYR A 222 16.18 27.44 19.04
CA TYR A 222 15.70 26.08 18.86
C TYR A 222 15.59 25.73 17.37
N LEU A 223 15.10 26.64 16.56
CA LEU A 223 15.07 26.48 15.11
C LEU A 223 16.49 26.43 14.53
N LYS A 224 17.40 27.27 15.03
CA LYS A 224 18.83 27.26 14.62
C LYS A 224 19.47 25.90 14.87
N GLU A 225 19.33 25.34 16.06
CA GLU A 225 19.86 24.00 16.41
C GLU A 225 19.23 22.90 15.56
N PHE A 226 17.93 22.97 15.33
CA PHE A 226 17.23 22.04 14.43
C PHE A 226 17.81 22.07 13.01
N LEU A 227 18.05 23.25 12.45
CA LEU A 227 18.64 23.41 11.12
C LEU A 227 20.12 23.00 11.08
N TYR A 228 20.89 23.20 12.15
CA TYR A 228 22.26 22.69 12.25
C TYR A 228 22.31 21.16 12.11
N ARG A 229 21.38 20.47 12.72
CA ARG A 229 21.25 19.01 12.61
C ARG A 229 20.77 18.57 11.22
N LEU A 230 19.86 19.29 10.57
CA LEU A 230 19.47 19.02 9.19
C LEU A 230 20.65 19.18 8.23
N LEU A 231 21.46 20.22 8.42
CA LEU A 231 22.63 20.55 7.59
C LEU A 231 23.86 19.68 7.90
N SER A 232 23.75 18.71 8.79
CA SER A 232 24.89 17.90 9.26
C SER A 232 26.06 18.72 9.86
N LEU A 233 25.77 19.93 10.32
CA LEU A 233 26.72 20.78 11.05
C LEU A 233 26.85 20.38 12.53
N ASN A 234 25.87 19.63 13.03
CA ASN A 234 25.85 18.95 14.31
C ASN A 234 25.40 17.51 14.08
N THR A 235 25.24 16.68 15.12
CA THR A 235 24.76 15.28 15.00
C THR A 235 23.50 15.21 14.14
N PRO A 236 23.57 14.61 12.93
CA PRO A 236 22.46 14.64 11.99
C PRO A 236 21.26 13.79 12.45
N TYR A 237 20.10 14.05 11.88
CA TYR A 237 18.93 13.20 12.08
C TYR A 237 19.10 11.88 11.33
N GLY A 238 18.82 10.76 11.98
CA GLY A 238 18.95 9.43 11.37
C GLY A 238 17.87 9.10 10.31
N SER A 239 16.76 9.84 10.32
CA SER A 239 15.69 9.68 9.32
C SER A 239 14.80 10.93 9.25
N THR A 240 14.03 11.03 8.17
CA THR A 240 13.04 12.11 7.98
C THR A 240 11.93 12.05 9.03
N GLU A 241 11.52 10.86 9.45
CA GLU A 241 10.55 10.65 10.52
C GLU A 241 11.04 11.26 11.84
N ILE A 242 12.29 10.98 12.22
CA ILE A 242 12.90 11.54 13.44
C ILE A 242 12.97 13.07 13.35
N ALA A 243 13.42 13.60 12.21
CA ALA A 243 13.48 15.05 12.00
C ALA A 243 12.10 15.70 12.13
N ARG A 244 11.06 15.10 11.55
CA ARG A 244 9.69 15.62 11.65
C ARG A 244 9.15 15.56 13.08
N GLN A 245 9.38 14.46 13.80
CA GLN A 245 8.95 14.34 15.21
C GLN A 245 9.64 15.39 16.10
N GLU A 246 10.93 15.63 15.90
CA GLU A 246 11.66 16.66 16.64
C GLU A 246 11.13 18.07 16.31
N LEU A 247 10.85 18.38 15.04
CA LEU A 247 10.25 19.65 14.65
C LEU A 247 8.91 19.91 15.38
N LEU A 248 8.08 18.88 15.49
CA LEU A 248 6.77 18.99 16.19
C LEU A 248 6.92 19.21 17.69
N ARG A 249 8.06 18.81 18.29
CA ARG A 249 8.37 19.00 19.72
C ARG A 249 9.02 20.36 20.02
N LEU A 250 9.50 21.08 19.01
CA LEU A 250 10.13 22.39 19.23
C LEU A 250 9.14 23.36 19.86
N ALA A 251 9.52 23.91 21.02
CA ALA A 251 8.73 24.92 21.71
C ALA A 251 8.47 26.13 20.80
N LYS A 252 7.24 26.63 20.81
CA LYS A 252 6.90 27.87 20.07
C LYS A 252 7.60 29.05 20.73
N PRO A 253 8.07 30.05 19.97
CA PRO A 253 8.63 31.27 20.55
C PRO A 253 7.57 31.93 21.44
N GLY A 254 7.85 32.01 22.75
CA GLY A 254 6.96 32.61 23.75
C GLY A 254 6.51 31.71 24.89
N GLU A 255 6.70 30.40 24.82
CA GLU A 255 6.50 29.48 25.93
C GLU A 255 7.82 29.25 26.68
N SER A 256 8.07 30.06 27.68
CA SER A 256 9.20 29.86 28.60
C SER A 256 8.89 28.73 29.57
N ASN A 257 9.30 27.53 29.27
CA ASN A 257 9.41 26.47 30.26
C ASN A 257 10.81 26.51 30.84
N ASN A 258 10.87 26.90 32.12
CA ASN A 258 12.06 26.83 32.96
C ASN A 258 12.55 25.39 33.08
N PHE A 259 13.50 25.01 32.23
CA PHE A 259 14.37 23.86 32.47
C PHE A 259 15.76 24.37 32.80
N GLN A 260 16.10 24.39 34.08
CA GLN A 260 17.46 24.55 34.55
C GLN A 260 18.25 23.26 34.29
N PRO A 261 19.42 23.31 33.68
CA PRO A 261 20.30 22.15 33.61
C PRO A 261 21.01 21.98 34.95
N SER A 262 20.79 20.89 35.61
CA SER A 262 21.60 20.49 36.78
C SER A 262 22.86 19.78 36.26
N SER A 263 23.98 20.50 36.39
CA SER A 263 25.33 19.99 36.28
C SER A 263 25.73 19.21 37.53
N ASP A 264 26.45 18.15 37.29
CA ASP A 264 27.51 17.52 38.11
C ASP A 264 27.36 17.36 39.61
N SER A 265 27.48 16.16 40.09
CA SER A 265 28.74 15.64 40.67
C SER A 265 28.54 14.64 41.80
N GLN A 266 29.41 13.65 41.76
CA GLN A 266 30.03 12.93 42.87
C GLN A 266 29.27 11.85 43.64
N GLU A 267 29.83 10.67 43.46
CA GLU A 267 29.68 9.49 44.30
C GLU A 267 29.83 9.79 45.79
N GLN A 268 28.83 9.37 46.56
CA GLN A 268 29.06 8.95 47.95
C GLN A 268 28.15 7.74 48.29
N LYS A 269 28.79 6.63 48.56
CA LYS A 269 28.19 5.43 49.18
C LYS A 269 27.63 5.80 50.56
N LYS A 270 26.30 5.70 50.75
CA LYS A 270 25.69 5.61 52.10
C LYS A 270 24.66 4.51 52.13
N ARG A 271 24.76 3.70 53.21
CA ARG A 271 23.91 2.60 53.58
C ARG A 271 22.46 3.05 53.77
N PHE A 272 21.51 2.34 53.15
CA PHE A 272 20.09 2.65 53.19
C PHE A 272 19.40 2.06 54.40
N PRO A 273 18.55 2.83 55.13
CA PRO A 273 17.69 2.33 56.21
C PRO A 273 16.39 1.69 55.65
N LYS A 274 15.86 0.70 56.38
CA LYS A 274 14.72 -0.17 56.02
C LYS A 274 13.39 0.50 55.64
N LYS A 275 13.28 1.83 55.70
CA LYS A 275 12.07 2.59 55.34
C LYS A 275 11.84 2.74 53.84
N TYR A 276 12.84 2.42 53.01
CA TYR A 276 12.77 2.60 51.54
C TYR A 276 12.07 1.43 50.79
N TRP A 277 11.84 0.31 51.41
CA TRP A 277 11.12 -0.82 50.78
C TRP A 277 9.65 -0.52 50.49
N LEU A 278 9.01 0.31 51.33
CA LEU A 278 7.63 0.80 51.10
C LEU A 278 7.57 1.75 49.90
N TRP A 279 8.56 2.63 49.74
CA TRP A 279 8.64 3.55 48.61
C TRP A 279 8.98 2.88 47.31
N LEU A 280 9.81 1.82 47.32
CA LEU A 280 10.10 1.00 46.15
C LEU A 280 8.85 0.23 45.68
N GLY A 281 8.01 -0.24 46.59
CA GLY A 281 6.71 -0.84 46.24
C GLY A 281 5.76 0.15 45.58
N VAL A 282 5.69 1.38 46.05
CA VAL A 282 4.87 2.46 45.47
C VAL A 282 5.42 2.88 44.11
N LEU A 283 6.75 2.99 44.00
CA LEU A 283 7.41 3.31 42.72
C LEU A 283 7.19 2.20 41.66
N ALA A 284 7.29 0.92 42.08
CA ALA A 284 6.99 -0.22 41.18
C ALA A 284 5.51 -0.23 40.75
N PHE A 285 4.59 0.13 41.65
CA PHE A 285 3.16 0.23 41.33
C PHE A 285 2.87 1.40 40.36
N LEU A 286 3.54 2.55 40.57
CA LEU A 286 3.44 3.69 39.64
C LEU A 286 4.08 3.39 38.26
N LEU A 287 5.18 2.65 38.25
CA LEU A 287 5.79 2.21 36.98
C LEU A 287 4.90 1.20 36.25
N LEU A 288 4.31 0.23 36.96
CA LEU A 288 3.34 -0.71 36.39
C LEU A 288 2.07 0.02 35.91
N GLY A 289 1.56 0.95 36.70
CA GLY A 289 0.43 1.82 36.32
C GLY A 289 0.78 2.70 35.09
N GLY A 290 1.99 3.23 35.04
CA GLY A 290 2.52 3.98 33.90
C GLY A 290 2.68 3.14 32.64
N ILE A 291 3.16 1.90 32.77
CA ILE A 291 3.28 0.96 31.66
C ILE A 291 1.90 0.54 31.15
N ILE A 292 0.96 0.26 32.04
CA ILE A 292 -0.43 -0.08 31.68
C ILE A 292 -1.10 1.12 31.03
N TRP A 293 -0.95 2.33 31.61
CA TRP A 293 -1.48 3.57 31.04
C TRP A 293 -0.84 3.89 29.69
N TYR A 294 0.49 3.71 29.53
CA TYR A 294 1.21 3.87 28.28
C TYR A 294 0.73 2.86 27.23
N TYR A 295 0.49 1.59 27.61
CA TYR A 295 -0.05 0.56 26.74
C TYR A 295 -1.47 0.89 26.26
N PHE A 296 -2.34 1.36 27.17
CA PHE A 296 -3.69 1.83 26.81
C PHE A 296 -3.65 3.10 25.95
N TRP A 297 -2.75 4.03 26.26
CA TRP A 297 -2.57 5.24 25.47
C TRP A 297 -2.04 4.95 24.07
N GLN A 298 -1.05 4.07 23.94
CA GLN A 298 -0.55 3.62 22.65
C GLN A 298 -1.63 2.91 21.83
N ARG A 299 -2.48 2.12 22.48
CA ARG A 299 -3.62 1.46 21.84
C ARG A 299 -4.69 2.45 21.37
N SER A 300 -4.98 3.49 22.14
CA SER A 300 -5.92 4.56 21.75
C SER A 300 -5.41 5.39 20.57
N GLN A 301 -4.10 5.64 20.50
CA GLN A 301 -3.48 6.33 19.35
C GLN A 301 -3.55 5.50 18.05
N LEU A 302 -3.42 4.18 18.15
CA LEU A 302 -3.57 3.28 17.01
C LEU A 302 -5.01 3.28 16.46
N ASP A 303 -6.00 3.34 17.33
CA ASP A 303 -7.40 3.43 16.93
C ASP A 303 -7.72 4.79 16.29
N GLU A 304 -7.18 5.89 16.82
CA GLU A 304 -7.40 7.24 16.28
C GLU A 304 -6.79 7.42 14.87
N ASN A 305 -5.61 6.87 14.61
CA ASN A 305 -4.99 6.87 13.28
C ASN A 305 -5.80 6.05 12.25
N GLN A 306 -6.39 4.92 12.67
CA GLN A 306 -7.29 4.14 11.83
C GLN A 306 -8.55 4.93 11.44
N TYR A 307 -9.10 5.70 12.38
CA TYR A 307 -10.23 6.59 12.13
C TYR A 307 -9.89 7.73 11.16
N LEU A 308 -8.68 8.28 11.22
CA LEU A 308 -8.24 9.35 10.31
C LEU A 308 -8.13 8.82 8.88
N GLU A 309 -7.51 7.65 8.68
CA GLU A 309 -7.43 7.03 7.36
C GLU A 309 -8.81 6.68 6.80
N TRP A 310 -9.70 6.12 7.64
CA TRP A 310 -11.07 5.82 7.26
C TRP A 310 -11.87 7.07 6.88
N ARG A 311 -11.74 8.15 7.65
CA ARG A 311 -12.38 9.45 7.37
C ARG A 311 -11.89 10.11 6.08
N GLY A 312 -10.69 9.79 5.63
CA GLY A 312 -10.14 10.25 4.36
C GLY A 312 -10.81 9.65 3.11
N LEU A 313 -11.51 8.52 3.26
CA LEU A 313 -12.21 7.88 2.13
C LEU A 313 -13.52 8.60 1.78
N VAL A 314 -13.90 8.55 0.50
CA VAL A 314 -15.23 8.95 0.04
C VAL A 314 -16.29 8.13 0.77
N GLN A 315 -17.34 8.76 1.26
CA GLN A 315 -18.29 8.13 2.18
C GLN A 315 -19.07 6.97 1.55
N ASN A 316 -19.72 7.22 0.42
CA ASN A 316 -20.62 6.26 -0.23
C ASN A 316 -20.57 6.35 -1.76
N PHE A 317 -21.23 5.44 -2.43
CA PHE A 317 -21.26 5.33 -3.89
C PHE A 317 -21.82 6.60 -4.58
N SER A 318 -22.78 7.29 -3.96
CA SER A 318 -23.39 8.50 -4.52
C SER A 318 -22.45 9.70 -4.51
N LYS A 319 -21.36 9.66 -3.78
CA LYS A 319 -20.32 10.71 -3.69
C LYS A 319 -19.11 10.45 -4.60
N VAL A 320 -19.16 9.39 -5.40
CA VAL A 320 -18.11 9.12 -6.40
C VAL A 320 -18.37 10.02 -7.62
N ASP A 321 -17.39 10.86 -7.95
CA ASP A 321 -17.48 11.80 -9.07
C ASP A 321 -17.44 11.12 -10.43
N ASN A 322 -17.99 11.77 -11.45
CA ASN A 322 -17.92 11.40 -12.88
C ASN A 322 -18.47 10.00 -13.20
N VAL A 323 -19.53 9.58 -12.52
CA VAL A 323 -20.24 8.35 -12.84
C VAL A 323 -21.04 8.53 -14.12
N SER A 324 -20.51 8.03 -15.25
CA SER A 324 -21.23 8.05 -16.52
C SER A 324 -22.41 7.10 -16.50
N SER A 325 -23.57 7.56 -16.99
CA SER A 325 -24.74 6.68 -17.19
C SER A 325 -24.44 5.63 -18.26
N GLY A 326 -24.93 4.41 -18.08
CA GLY A 326 -24.76 3.33 -19.05
C GLY A 326 -24.82 1.95 -18.43
N LYS A 327 -24.82 0.95 -19.31
CA LYS A 327 -24.78 -0.45 -18.95
C LYS A 327 -23.37 -0.97 -19.17
N TYR A 328 -22.70 -1.40 -18.10
CA TYR A 328 -21.37 -1.93 -18.09
C TYR A 328 -21.40 -3.44 -17.83
N ILE A 329 -20.72 -4.22 -18.64
CA ILE A 329 -20.62 -5.66 -18.47
C ILE A 329 -19.19 -5.97 -18.01
N TYR A 330 -19.09 -6.61 -16.85
CA TYR A 330 -17.77 -6.98 -16.32
C TYR A 330 -17.68 -8.46 -15.98
N THR A 331 -16.47 -8.93 -15.84
CA THR A 331 -16.18 -10.34 -15.68
C THR A 331 -15.22 -10.60 -14.52
N GLY A 332 -15.14 -11.86 -14.14
CA GLY A 332 -14.19 -12.41 -13.20
C GLY A 332 -14.21 -13.92 -13.31
N GLU A 333 -13.30 -14.58 -12.60
CA GLU A 333 -13.17 -16.01 -12.65
C GLU A 333 -14.40 -16.73 -12.10
N GLN A 334 -14.90 -17.70 -12.88
CA GLN A 334 -15.95 -18.59 -12.42
C GLN A 334 -15.42 -19.41 -11.23
N ASN A 335 -16.15 -19.42 -10.12
CA ASN A 335 -15.77 -20.05 -8.86
C ASN A 335 -14.55 -19.42 -8.13
N GLY A 336 -13.98 -18.33 -8.63
CA GLY A 336 -12.94 -17.58 -7.94
C GLY A 336 -13.46 -16.71 -6.79
N THR A 337 -12.55 -15.92 -6.20
CA THR A 337 -12.82 -14.99 -5.10
C THR A 337 -14.03 -14.09 -5.40
N TRP A 338 -14.00 -13.37 -6.52
CA TRP A 338 -15.03 -12.38 -6.82
C TRP A 338 -16.40 -13.02 -7.03
N SER A 339 -16.46 -14.13 -7.78
CA SER A 339 -17.69 -14.89 -8.01
C SER A 339 -18.34 -15.35 -6.70
N TYR A 340 -17.52 -15.78 -5.74
CA TYR A 340 -17.99 -16.22 -4.44
C TYR A 340 -18.57 -15.09 -3.60
N ILE A 341 -17.85 -13.96 -3.47
CA ILE A 341 -18.28 -12.86 -2.60
C ILE A 341 -19.53 -12.14 -3.13
N LEU A 342 -19.76 -12.13 -4.44
CA LEU A 342 -20.98 -11.60 -5.05
C LEU A 342 -22.25 -12.31 -4.56
N GLY A 343 -22.12 -13.57 -4.17
CA GLY A 343 -23.21 -14.36 -3.59
C GLY A 343 -23.47 -14.10 -2.10
N GLN A 344 -22.58 -13.40 -1.40
CA GLN A 344 -22.71 -13.10 0.03
C GLN A 344 -23.74 -12.00 0.29
N THR A 345 -24.34 -12.01 1.48
CA THR A 345 -25.33 -11.02 1.94
C THR A 345 -24.73 -10.15 3.05
N PRO A 346 -23.92 -9.13 2.71
CA PRO A 346 -23.13 -8.39 3.70
C PRO A 346 -23.97 -7.67 4.77
N ASP A 347 -25.18 -7.22 4.43
CA ASP A 347 -26.10 -6.54 5.34
C ASP A 347 -27.34 -7.39 5.70
N ASN A 348 -27.28 -8.72 5.50
CA ASN A 348 -28.38 -9.68 5.75
C ASN A 348 -29.69 -9.42 4.96
N THR A 349 -29.68 -8.53 3.98
CA THR A 349 -30.86 -8.13 3.22
C THR A 349 -30.74 -8.44 1.73
N MET A 350 -29.64 -8.05 1.11
CA MET A 350 -29.40 -8.18 -0.33
C MET A 350 -28.04 -8.82 -0.59
N LYS A 351 -27.95 -9.59 -1.67
CA LYS A 351 -26.64 -10.10 -2.14
C LYS A 351 -25.76 -8.94 -2.60
N LEU A 352 -24.44 -9.09 -2.42
CA LEU A 352 -23.48 -8.10 -2.89
C LEU A 352 -23.64 -7.81 -4.39
N ASN A 353 -23.91 -8.84 -5.20
CA ASN A 353 -24.18 -8.67 -6.63
C ASN A 353 -25.37 -7.71 -6.91
N GLU A 354 -26.44 -7.83 -6.15
CA GLU A 354 -27.62 -6.97 -6.29
C GLU A 354 -27.30 -5.51 -5.93
N ILE A 355 -26.54 -5.31 -4.84
CA ILE A 355 -26.09 -3.99 -4.40
C ILE A 355 -25.19 -3.35 -5.46
N LEU A 356 -24.24 -4.13 -6.01
CA LEU A 356 -23.26 -3.62 -6.98
C LEU A 356 -23.82 -3.52 -8.42
N THR A 357 -24.94 -4.14 -8.72
CA THR A 357 -25.59 -4.00 -10.04
C THR A 357 -26.09 -2.57 -10.26
N ASN A 358 -26.65 -1.94 -9.24
CA ASN A 358 -27.12 -0.56 -9.33
C ASN A 358 -26.71 0.26 -8.09
N PRO A 359 -25.40 0.51 -7.94
CA PRO A 359 -24.85 1.06 -6.70
C PRO A 359 -25.20 2.54 -6.48
N ASN A 360 -25.48 3.28 -7.55
CA ASN A 360 -25.91 4.67 -7.53
C ASN A 360 -27.09 4.86 -8.50
N PRO A 361 -28.35 4.72 -8.04
CA PRO A 361 -29.53 4.85 -8.88
C PRO A 361 -29.64 6.20 -9.61
N ASP A 362 -29.16 7.29 -8.99
CA ASP A 362 -29.22 8.64 -9.53
C ASP A 362 -28.32 8.81 -10.77
N ALA A 363 -27.20 8.08 -10.81
CA ALA A 363 -26.25 8.12 -11.91
C ALA A 363 -26.66 7.27 -13.12
N LYS A 364 -27.74 6.44 -13.01
CA LYS A 364 -28.22 5.51 -14.05
C LYS A 364 -27.11 4.62 -14.62
N ALA A 365 -26.14 4.23 -13.80
CA ALA A 365 -25.07 3.28 -14.14
C ALA A 365 -25.45 1.90 -13.65
N THR A 366 -25.39 0.91 -14.54
CA THR A 366 -25.71 -0.49 -14.20
C THR A 366 -24.51 -1.37 -14.50
N PHE A 367 -24.08 -2.19 -13.52
CA PHE A 367 -22.92 -3.09 -13.65
C PHE A 367 -23.38 -4.55 -13.61
N ILE A 368 -23.15 -5.27 -14.70
CA ILE A 368 -23.63 -6.65 -14.88
C ILE A 368 -22.45 -7.61 -14.87
N TYR A 369 -22.45 -8.53 -13.91
CA TYR A 369 -21.44 -9.56 -13.79
C TYR A 369 -21.70 -10.75 -14.72
N GLN A 370 -20.67 -11.15 -15.48
CA GLN A 370 -20.67 -12.34 -16.31
C GLN A 370 -19.39 -13.13 -16.08
N PRO A 371 -19.41 -14.25 -15.31
CA PRO A 371 -18.23 -15.04 -15.04
C PRO A 371 -17.68 -15.72 -16.29
N ILE A 372 -16.36 -15.92 -16.30
CA ILE A 372 -15.66 -16.68 -17.34
C ILE A 372 -14.72 -17.70 -16.72
N GLN A 373 -14.31 -18.70 -17.49
CA GLN A 373 -13.31 -19.66 -17.04
C GLN A 373 -11.92 -18.99 -16.98
N SER A 374 -11.06 -19.40 -16.05
CA SER A 374 -9.73 -18.81 -15.83
C SER A 374 -8.85 -18.81 -17.08
N SER A 375 -8.97 -19.82 -17.94
CA SER A 375 -8.25 -19.88 -19.23
C SER A 375 -8.55 -18.70 -20.14
N ASP A 376 -9.70 -18.06 -19.98
CA ASP A 376 -10.18 -16.96 -20.81
C ASP A 376 -9.92 -15.58 -20.19
N ILE A 377 -9.54 -15.49 -18.91
CA ILE A 377 -9.22 -14.21 -18.26
C ILE A 377 -8.05 -13.51 -18.96
N ALA A 378 -7.04 -14.25 -19.38
CA ALA A 378 -5.93 -13.70 -20.17
C ALA A 378 -6.40 -13.10 -21.50
N LYS A 379 -7.51 -13.58 -22.07
CA LYS A 379 -8.10 -13.08 -23.32
C LYS A 379 -8.90 -11.79 -23.12
N VAL A 380 -9.43 -11.53 -21.93
CA VAL A 380 -10.15 -10.27 -21.60
C VAL A 380 -9.19 -9.08 -21.60
N SER A 381 -7.91 -9.31 -21.38
CA SER A 381 -6.85 -8.30 -21.41
C SER A 381 -6.29 -8.01 -22.80
N GLN A 382 -6.74 -8.72 -23.87
CA GLN A 382 -6.31 -8.41 -25.22
C GLN A 382 -7.25 -7.34 -25.83
N PRO A 383 -6.69 -6.27 -26.43
CA PRO A 383 -7.50 -5.32 -27.18
C PRO A 383 -8.19 -6.09 -28.31
N ILE A 384 -9.48 -5.87 -28.48
CA ILE A 384 -10.25 -6.43 -29.59
C ILE A 384 -9.68 -5.83 -30.89
N LYS A 385 -8.69 -6.51 -31.47
CA LYS A 385 -8.38 -6.33 -32.87
C LYS A 385 -9.58 -6.88 -33.63
N GLU A 386 -10.13 -6.11 -34.55
CA GLU A 386 -11.15 -6.51 -35.49
C GLU A 386 -10.86 -7.92 -36.00
N VAL A 387 -11.63 -8.89 -35.55
CA VAL A 387 -11.63 -10.24 -36.10
C VAL A 387 -12.67 -10.23 -37.18
N GLN A 388 -12.21 -10.30 -38.41
CA GLN A 388 -13.01 -10.66 -39.58
C GLN A 388 -13.91 -11.87 -39.27
N GLU A 389 -15.13 -11.78 -39.77
CA GLU A 389 -16.20 -12.74 -39.70
C GLU A 389 -15.78 -14.21 -39.70
N VAL A 390 -16.00 -14.91 -38.62
CA VAL A 390 -16.34 -16.32 -38.60
C VAL A 390 -17.51 -16.48 -37.65
N GLN A 391 -18.61 -17.00 -38.19
CA GLN A 391 -19.82 -17.35 -37.48
C GLN A 391 -19.52 -18.12 -36.20
N GLU A 392 -19.86 -17.54 -35.01
CA GLU A 392 -20.46 -18.21 -33.89
C GLU A 392 -20.48 -17.30 -32.64
N VAL A 393 -21.68 -17.19 -32.06
CA VAL A 393 -21.99 -16.62 -30.73
C VAL A 393 -21.46 -15.19 -30.52
N GLN A 394 -22.37 -14.22 -30.51
CA GLN A 394 -22.14 -12.84 -30.12
C GLN A 394 -21.33 -12.75 -28.81
N LYS A 395 -19.99 -12.59 -28.91
CA LYS A 395 -19.15 -12.23 -27.77
C LYS A 395 -19.44 -10.78 -27.40
N ILE A 396 -20.27 -10.59 -26.39
CA ILE A 396 -20.53 -9.26 -25.85
C ILE A 396 -19.19 -8.72 -25.31
N PRO A 397 -18.68 -7.58 -25.81
CA PRO A 397 -17.45 -7.00 -25.31
C PRO A 397 -17.60 -6.69 -23.83
N LYS A 398 -16.58 -7.04 -23.02
CA LYS A 398 -16.59 -6.80 -21.58
C LYS A 398 -15.80 -5.53 -21.29
N ASP A 399 -16.37 -4.66 -20.44
CA ASP A 399 -15.82 -3.34 -20.17
C ASP A 399 -14.63 -3.38 -19.20
N PHE A 400 -14.63 -4.33 -18.24
CA PHE A 400 -13.55 -4.54 -17.28
C PHE A 400 -13.61 -5.92 -16.62
N ALA A 401 -12.59 -6.27 -15.84
CA ALA A 401 -12.50 -7.53 -15.14
C ALA A 401 -12.11 -7.37 -13.67
N MET A 402 -12.53 -8.35 -12.85
CA MET A 402 -12.06 -8.57 -11.49
C MET A 402 -11.11 -9.75 -11.47
N THR A 403 -9.89 -9.57 -10.95
CA THR A 403 -8.90 -10.65 -10.92
C THR A 403 -7.92 -10.51 -9.76
N THR A 404 -7.42 -11.63 -9.27
CA THR A 404 -6.28 -11.71 -8.34
C THR A 404 -4.96 -12.05 -9.06
N LEU A 405 -5.04 -12.39 -10.36
CA LEU A 405 -3.92 -12.86 -11.19
C LEU A 405 -3.34 -11.71 -12.01
N PHE A 406 -2.49 -10.90 -11.39
CA PHE A 406 -1.93 -9.69 -12.00
C PHE A 406 -0.97 -9.97 -13.18
N GLU A 407 -0.27 -11.11 -13.19
CA GLU A 407 0.77 -11.41 -14.20
C GLU A 407 0.22 -11.59 -15.63
N ASN A 408 -1.08 -11.83 -15.75
CA ASN A 408 -1.76 -12.01 -17.03
C ASN A 408 -2.33 -10.71 -17.61
N ILE A 409 -2.04 -9.56 -16.97
CA ILE A 409 -2.57 -8.27 -17.42
C ILE A 409 -1.66 -7.68 -18.48
N THR A 410 -2.22 -7.34 -19.63
CA THR A 410 -1.46 -6.71 -20.72
C THR A 410 -1.11 -5.26 -20.42
N VAL A 411 -0.10 -4.75 -21.13
CA VAL A 411 0.40 -3.36 -20.97
C VAL A 411 -0.67 -2.29 -21.21
N ASP A 412 -1.73 -2.64 -21.97
CA ASP A 412 -2.82 -1.71 -22.30
C ASP A 412 -3.95 -1.65 -21.26
N MET A 413 -3.77 -2.31 -20.12
CA MET A 413 -4.75 -2.34 -19.04
C MET A 413 -4.27 -1.60 -17.80
N ASN A 414 -5.21 -0.97 -17.09
CA ASN A 414 -5.00 -0.34 -15.78
C ASN A 414 -5.50 -1.26 -14.67
N PRO A 415 -4.65 -1.80 -13.80
CA PRO A 415 -5.07 -2.48 -12.59
C PRO A 415 -5.29 -1.49 -11.44
N LYS A 416 -6.45 -1.56 -10.81
CA LYS A 416 -6.75 -0.81 -9.58
C LYS A 416 -7.05 -1.79 -8.45
N GLN A 417 -6.20 -1.82 -7.44
CA GLN A 417 -6.41 -2.65 -6.27
C GLN A 417 -7.59 -2.17 -5.46
N VAL A 418 -8.46 -3.10 -5.01
CA VAL A 418 -9.70 -2.79 -4.27
C VAL A 418 -9.82 -3.54 -2.94
N ALA A 419 -9.11 -4.66 -2.79
CA ALA A 419 -9.09 -5.46 -1.57
C ALA A 419 -7.88 -6.40 -1.56
N TYR A 420 -7.77 -7.22 -0.51
CA TYR A 420 -6.89 -8.38 -0.45
C TYR A 420 -7.74 -9.64 -0.22
N ASP A 421 -7.19 -10.76 -0.65
CA ASP A 421 -7.61 -12.11 -0.30
C ASP A 421 -6.35 -12.96 -0.03
N GLY A 422 -6.46 -14.26 0.04
CA GLY A 422 -5.32 -15.15 0.29
C GLY A 422 -5.68 -16.61 0.08
N LEU A 423 -4.70 -17.49 0.33
CA LEU A 423 -4.93 -18.90 0.53
C LEU A 423 -4.87 -19.22 2.02
N LEU A 424 -5.82 -19.98 2.52
CA LEU A 424 -5.78 -20.56 3.86
C LEU A 424 -5.43 -22.04 3.73
N VAL A 425 -4.42 -22.48 4.47
CA VAL A 425 -4.04 -23.89 4.57
C VAL A 425 -4.68 -24.48 5.81
N PHE A 426 -5.29 -25.65 5.69
CA PHE A 426 -6.00 -26.26 6.80
C PHE A 426 -5.80 -27.77 6.85
N VAL A 427 -5.86 -28.31 8.08
CA VAL A 427 -5.73 -29.74 8.39
C VAL A 427 -6.94 -30.25 9.17
N ALA A 428 -7.03 -31.55 9.30
CA ALA A 428 -8.04 -32.19 10.15
C ALA A 428 -7.97 -31.65 11.59
N PHE A 429 -9.14 -31.28 12.11
CA PHE A 429 -9.32 -30.82 13.48
C PHE A 429 -10.02 -31.89 14.31
N SER A 430 -9.48 -32.25 15.47
CA SER A 430 -10.15 -33.12 16.43
C SER A 430 -10.22 -32.45 17.80
N ARG A 431 -11.40 -32.44 18.41
CA ARG A 431 -11.59 -31.93 19.78
C ARG A 431 -11.14 -32.92 20.84
N ASN A 432 -11.29 -34.20 20.56
CA ASN A 432 -10.99 -35.30 21.49
C ASN A 432 -9.92 -36.22 20.91
N GLY A 433 -9.00 -36.69 21.75
CA GLY A 433 -7.94 -37.61 21.36
C GLY A 433 -6.76 -36.95 20.66
N PHE A 434 -6.10 -37.69 19.77
CA PHE A 434 -4.98 -37.18 18.98
C PHE A 434 -5.46 -36.08 18.03
N SER A 435 -4.79 -34.96 18.06
CA SER A 435 -5.14 -33.76 17.30
C SER A 435 -3.96 -33.33 16.46
N LEU A 436 -4.06 -33.52 15.13
CA LEU A 436 -2.99 -33.21 14.20
C LEU A 436 -2.54 -31.74 14.29
N HIS A 437 -3.49 -30.79 14.36
CA HIS A 437 -3.15 -29.37 14.47
C HIS A 437 -2.38 -29.03 15.75
N LYS A 438 -2.70 -29.68 16.89
CA LYS A 438 -1.95 -29.51 18.14
C LYS A 438 -0.56 -30.15 18.06
N ALA A 439 -0.45 -31.30 17.43
CA ALA A 439 0.81 -31.97 17.23
C ALA A 439 1.76 -31.22 16.27
N LEU A 440 1.20 -30.36 15.39
CA LEU A 440 1.95 -29.46 14.51
C LEU A 440 2.16 -28.07 15.13
N ASP A 441 1.79 -27.84 16.38
CA ASP A 441 1.79 -26.51 17.00
C ASP A 441 1.02 -25.44 16.21
N GLY A 442 0.01 -25.88 15.46
CA GLY A 442 -0.85 -25.02 14.63
C GLY A 442 -0.13 -24.33 13.47
N GLU A 443 1.01 -24.82 13.03
CA GLU A 443 1.83 -24.16 12.01
C GLU A 443 2.41 -25.12 10.97
N ILE A 444 2.80 -24.53 9.83
CA ILE A 444 3.55 -25.21 8.77
C ILE A 444 4.42 -24.19 8.03
N SER A 445 5.64 -24.59 7.63
CA SER A 445 6.47 -23.71 6.82
C SER A 445 6.09 -23.75 5.33
N LEU A 446 6.41 -22.69 4.58
CA LEU A 446 6.23 -22.68 3.13
C LEU A 446 7.02 -23.79 2.44
N GLU A 447 8.18 -24.14 2.98
CA GLU A 447 9.03 -25.22 2.46
C GLU A 447 8.37 -26.58 2.68
N GLN A 448 7.94 -26.88 3.91
CA GLN A 448 7.20 -28.09 4.22
C GLN A 448 5.93 -28.22 3.37
N LEU A 449 5.20 -27.12 3.20
CA LEU A 449 3.99 -27.10 2.36
C LEU A 449 4.32 -27.45 0.91
N ARG A 450 5.40 -26.88 0.34
CA ARG A 450 5.89 -27.22 -1.00
C ARG A 450 6.27 -28.69 -1.08
N ASP A 451 7.00 -29.22 -0.10
CA ASP A 451 7.49 -30.59 -0.13
C ASP A 451 6.35 -31.62 0.03
N ILE A 452 5.29 -31.30 0.76
CA ILE A 452 4.06 -32.10 0.80
C ILE A 452 3.41 -32.16 -0.59
N TYR A 453 3.20 -31.01 -1.22
CA TYR A 453 2.50 -30.95 -2.50
C TYR A 453 3.37 -31.30 -3.71
N THR A 454 4.63 -31.65 -3.49
CA THR A 454 5.53 -32.27 -4.49
C THR A 454 5.86 -33.73 -4.15
N GLY A 455 5.26 -34.29 -3.07
CA GLY A 455 5.42 -35.69 -2.67
C GLY A 455 6.76 -36.01 -2.01
N ARG A 456 7.61 -35.02 -1.71
CA ARG A 456 8.90 -35.21 -1.02
C ARG A 456 8.68 -35.57 0.46
N ILE A 457 7.62 -35.02 1.06
CA ILE A 457 7.13 -35.36 2.40
C ILE A 457 5.76 -36.02 2.23
N ASN A 458 5.60 -37.24 2.74
CA ASN A 458 4.39 -38.05 2.60
C ASN A 458 3.87 -38.64 3.92
N ASP A 459 4.55 -38.37 5.04
CA ASP A 459 4.15 -38.76 6.38
C ASP A 459 4.38 -37.62 7.38
N TRP A 460 3.44 -37.38 8.29
CA TRP A 460 3.49 -36.31 9.26
C TRP A 460 4.63 -36.44 10.27
N SER A 461 5.11 -37.69 10.54
CA SER A 461 6.27 -37.90 11.38
C SER A 461 7.57 -37.33 10.80
N GLN A 462 7.63 -37.07 9.49
CA GLN A 462 8.78 -36.40 8.85
C GLN A 462 8.83 -34.91 9.19
N ILE A 463 7.69 -34.29 9.53
CA ILE A 463 7.60 -32.90 9.94
C ILE A 463 7.81 -32.73 11.44
N ASN A 464 7.14 -33.58 12.24
CA ASN A 464 7.27 -33.55 13.68
C ASN A 464 7.38 -34.99 14.22
N LYS A 465 8.53 -35.30 14.82
CA LYS A 465 8.86 -36.67 15.40
C LYS A 465 7.92 -37.10 16.53
N ASN A 466 7.19 -36.16 17.14
CA ASN A 466 6.21 -36.46 18.19
C ASN A 466 4.86 -36.94 17.60
N VAL A 467 4.68 -36.83 16.28
CA VAL A 467 3.53 -37.39 15.58
C VAL A 467 3.81 -38.85 15.24
N GLN A 468 2.90 -39.75 15.61
CA GLN A 468 2.97 -41.14 15.14
C GLN A 468 2.92 -41.17 13.63
N SER A 469 3.50 -42.20 12.99
CA SER A 469 3.43 -42.34 11.52
C SER A 469 1.99 -42.25 11.05
N LEU A 470 1.70 -41.20 10.29
CA LEU A 470 0.40 -40.86 9.72
C LEU A 470 0.61 -40.36 8.31
N LYS A 471 0.15 -41.14 7.34
CA LYS A 471 0.27 -40.75 5.90
C LYS A 471 -0.41 -39.43 5.63
N ILE A 472 0.29 -38.53 4.91
CA ILE A 472 -0.26 -37.25 4.47
C ILE A 472 -1.21 -37.48 3.28
N GLU A 473 -2.39 -36.88 3.35
CA GLU A 473 -3.38 -36.87 2.27
C GLU A 473 -3.59 -35.42 1.78
N PRO A 474 -2.77 -34.97 0.82
CA PRO A 474 -2.92 -33.62 0.26
C PRO A 474 -4.05 -33.55 -0.74
N TYR A 475 -5.01 -32.65 -0.53
CA TYR A 475 -6.07 -32.37 -1.49
C TYR A 475 -5.84 -31.01 -2.15
N VAL A 476 -6.13 -30.93 -3.45
CA VAL A 476 -6.04 -29.74 -4.27
C VAL A 476 -7.46 -29.22 -4.53
N PRO A 477 -7.77 -27.94 -4.33
CA PRO A 477 -9.09 -27.40 -4.62
C PRO A 477 -9.41 -27.42 -6.12
N THR A 478 -10.69 -27.37 -6.48
CA THR A 478 -11.14 -27.24 -7.89
C THR A 478 -11.07 -25.82 -8.41
N GLU A 479 -10.91 -24.84 -7.53
CA GLU A 479 -10.82 -23.42 -7.84
C GLU A 479 -9.48 -23.09 -8.53
N LEU A 480 -9.54 -22.79 -9.82
CA LEU A 480 -8.33 -22.53 -10.62
C LEU A 480 -7.52 -21.34 -10.09
N GLU A 481 -8.18 -20.30 -9.59
CA GLU A 481 -7.53 -19.17 -8.93
C GLU A 481 -6.66 -19.64 -7.76
N ALA A 482 -7.19 -20.49 -6.87
CA ALA A 482 -6.43 -21.02 -5.74
C ALA A 482 -5.22 -21.84 -6.19
N ILE A 483 -5.40 -22.66 -7.25
CA ILE A 483 -4.31 -23.47 -7.83
C ILE A 483 -3.21 -22.56 -8.40
N GLN A 484 -3.56 -21.53 -9.14
CA GLN A 484 -2.58 -20.61 -9.74
C GLN A 484 -1.85 -19.80 -8.69
N GLN A 485 -2.57 -19.29 -7.67
CA GLN A 485 -1.94 -18.61 -6.55
C GLN A 485 -1.02 -19.54 -5.74
N PHE A 486 -1.40 -20.82 -5.56
CA PHE A 486 -0.52 -21.79 -4.90
C PHE A 486 0.76 -22.03 -5.70
N LYS A 487 0.65 -22.24 -7.01
CA LYS A 487 1.81 -22.38 -7.91
C LYS A 487 2.75 -21.18 -7.81
N LYS A 488 2.20 -19.98 -7.74
CA LYS A 488 2.96 -18.74 -7.60
C LYS A 488 3.61 -18.57 -6.22
N LEU A 489 2.82 -18.65 -5.14
CA LEU A 489 3.24 -18.27 -3.80
C LEU A 489 4.03 -19.37 -3.08
N VAL A 490 3.66 -20.64 -3.30
CA VAL A 490 4.29 -21.80 -2.64
C VAL A 490 5.33 -22.46 -3.53
N LEU A 491 4.97 -22.79 -4.78
CA LEU A 491 5.90 -23.45 -5.71
C LEU A 491 6.81 -22.45 -6.44
N LYS A 492 6.60 -21.12 -6.25
CA LYS A 492 7.41 -20.04 -6.85
C LYS A 492 7.57 -20.15 -8.38
N ASN A 493 6.54 -20.66 -9.04
CA ASN A 493 6.51 -20.94 -10.47
C ASN A 493 7.64 -21.87 -10.95
N ASN A 494 8.21 -22.71 -10.08
CA ASN A 494 9.22 -23.69 -10.44
C ASN A 494 8.58 -24.82 -11.27
N LEU A 495 9.04 -25.01 -12.50
CA LEU A 495 8.43 -25.94 -13.45
C LEU A 495 8.48 -27.40 -12.98
N GLN A 496 9.56 -27.81 -12.28
CA GLN A 496 9.69 -29.17 -11.75
C GLN A 496 8.69 -29.42 -10.62
N ASP A 497 8.59 -28.47 -9.68
CA ASP A 497 7.65 -28.55 -8.57
C ASP A 497 6.20 -28.50 -9.07
N ILE A 498 5.93 -27.70 -10.09
CA ILE A 498 4.60 -27.66 -10.75
C ILE A 498 4.25 -29.01 -11.36
N ALA A 499 5.19 -29.66 -12.07
CA ALA A 499 4.94 -30.96 -12.66
C ALA A 499 4.60 -32.02 -11.60
N LEU A 500 5.36 -32.06 -10.48
CA LEU A 500 5.08 -32.96 -9.37
C LEU A 500 3.72 -32.65 -8.68
N PHE A 501 3.42 -31.39 -8.50
CA PHE A 501 2.12 -30.94 -7.98
C PHE A 501 0.96 -31.40 -8.87
N GLU A 502 1.09 -31.28 -10.17
CA GLU A 502 0.07 -31.70 -11.14
C GLU A 502 -0.18 -33.21 -11.11
N GLU A 503 0.86 -34.02 -10.85
CA GLU A 503 0.67 -35.47 -10.65
C GLU A 503 -0.21 -35.76 -9.41
N ILE A 504 0.01 -35.08 -8.32
CA ILE A 504 -0.84 -35.17 -7.12
C ILE A 504 -2.26 -34.68 -7.43
N ALA A 505 -2.38 -33.58 -8.13
CA ALA A 505 -3.66 -32.98 -8.47
C ALA A 505 -4.53 -33.91 -9.34
N LYS A 506 -3.96 -34.72 -10.22
CA LYS A 506 -4.73 -35.68 -11.07
C LYS A 506 -5.62 -36.61 -10.25
N THR A 507 -5.19 -37.01 -9.06
CA THR A 507 -5.90 -37.99 -8.22
C THR A 507 -6.49 -37.40 -6.94
N ARG A 508 -6.11 -36.17 -6.59
CA ARG A 508 -6.46 -35.53 -5.31
C ARG A 508 -7.19 -34.19 -5.46
N THR A 509 -7.69 -33.85 -6.65
CA THR A 509 -8.51 -32.66 -6.86
C THR A 509 -9.93 -32.88 -6.35
N GLN A 510 -10.36 -32.00 -5.44
CA GLN A 510 -11.67 -32.06 -4.82
C GLN A 510 -12.15 -30.66 -4.45
N ASN A 511 -13.46 -30.41 -4.54
CA ASN A 511 -14.03 -29.14 -4.11
C ASN A 511 -13.72 -28.86 -2.63
N THR A 512 -13.33 -27.62 -2.30
CA THR A 512 -12.96 -27.20 -0.95
C THR A 512 -14.02 -27.55 0.09
N GLY A 513 -15.29 -27.29 -0.18
CA GLY A 513 -16.39 -27.63 0.73
C GLY A 513 -16.53 -29.13 0.96
N THR A 514 -16.33 -29.96 -0.09
CA THR A 514 -16.34 -31.43 0.03
C THR A 514 -15.19 -31.91 0.92
N THR A 515 -13.97 -31.37 0.75
CA THR A 515 -12.84 -31.69 1.60
C THR A 515 -13.10 -31.34 3.07
N GLN A 516 -13.66 -30.17 3.34
CA GLN A 516 -14.04 -29.75 4.70
C GLN A 516 -15.11 -30.67 5.31
N THR A 517 -16.09 -31.09 4.52
CA THR A 517 -17.11 -32.06 4.97
C THR A 517 -16.50 -33.43 5.29
N GLN A 518 -15.53 -33.89 4.48
CA GLN A 518 -14.81 -35.15 4.72
C GLN A 518 -14.02 -35.08 6.03
N ILE A 519 -13.30 -34.00 6.27
CA ILE A 519 -12.58 -33.73 7.51
C ILE A 519 -13.54 -33.75 8.71
N SER A 520 -14.66 -33.06 8.61
CA SER A 520 -15.67 -32.99 9.68
C SER A 520 -16.29 -34.36 9.99
N SER A 521 -16.60 -35.13 8.96
CA SER A 521 -17.15 -36.48 9.12
C SER A 521 -16.17 -37.44 9.80
N ALA A 522 -14.90 -37.38 9.43
CA ALA A 522 -13.85 -38.18 10.05
C ALA A 522 -13.70 -37.82 11.54
N ASN A 523 -13.72 -36.53 11.88
CA ASN A 523 -13.65 -36.06 13.27
C ASN A 523 -14.83 -36.55 14.12
N ASN A 524 -16.07 -36.51 13.56
CA ASN A 524 -17.25 -36.96 14.28
C ASN A 524 -17.22 -38.46 14.58
N ASN A 525 -16.52 -39.22 13.75
CA ASN A 525 -16.34 -40.68 13.94
C ASN A 525 -15.10 -41.00 14.79
N GLY A 526 -14.37 -40.02 15.32
CA GLY A 526 -13.16 -40.20 16.12
C GLY A 526 -11.95 -40.72 15.34
N GLN A 527 -11.99 -40.68 14.00
CA GLN A 527 -10.90 -41.12 13.15
C GLN A 527 -9.87 -39.99 12.96
N THR A 528 -8.61 -40.33 13.13
CA THR A 528 -7.52 -39.42 12.80
C THR A 528 -7.20 -39.52 11.33
N THR A 529 -7.28 -38.39 10.63
CA THR A 529 -6.93 -38.31 9.20
C THR A 529 -5.71 -37.45 8.99
N GLY A 530 -4.89 -37.82 8.01
CA GLY A 530 -3.71 -37.07 7.59
C GLY A 530 -4.01 -36.00 6.53
N ILE A 531 -5.27 -35.57 6.42
CA ILE A 531 -5.72 -34.63 5.38
C ILE A 531 -5.13 -33.25 5.60
N ILE A 532 -4.56 -32.70 4.53
CA ILE A 532 -4.21 -31.28 4.39
C ILE A 532 -4.81 -30.74 3.09
N SER A 533 -5.32 -29.53 3.12
CA SER A 533 -5.78 -28.84 1.92
C SER A 533 -5.55 -27.34 2.04
N PHE A 534 -5.78 -26.64 0.94
CA PHE A 534 -5.79 -25.18 0.91
C PHE A 534 -7.01 -24.69 0.13
N GLY A 535 -7.39 -23.45 0.34
CA GLY A 535 -8.51 -22.84 -0.35
C GLY A 535 -8.46 -21.33 -0.27
N ILE A 536 -9.30 -20.66 -1.05
CA ILE A 536 -9.44 -19.21 -1.04
C ILE A 536 -9.84 -18.76 0.37
N PHE A 537 -9.09 -17.81 0.96
CA PHE A 537 -9.29 -17.35 2.33
C PHE A 537 -10.72 -16.86 2.55
N SER A 538 -11.25 -15.98 1.71
CA SER A 538 -12.63 -15.46 1.83
C SER A 538 -13.71 -16.55 1.85
N LYS A 539 -13.45 -17.73 1.25
CA LYS A 539 -14.34 -18.90 1.27
C LYS A 539 -14.17 -19.79 2.50
N THR A 540 -12.97 -19.78 3.11
CA THR A 540 -12.57 -20.82 4.08
C THR A 540 -12.35 -20.31 5.50
N TRP A 541 -12.22 -19.02 5.73
CA TRP A 541 -11.91 -18.47 7.04
C TRP A 541 -13.04 -18.63 8.08
N ASN A 542 -14.30 -18.62 7.65
CA ASN A 542 -15.47 -18.66 8.53
C ASN A 542 -16.11 -20.05 8.56
N GLN A 543 -15.34 -21.05 8.99
CA GLN A 543 -15.80 -22.44 9.15
C GLN A 543 -15.11 -23.09 10.36
N CYS A 544 -15.66 -24.17 10.88
CA CYS A 544 -15.09 -24.88 12.02
C CYS A 544 -14.86 -26.38 11.78
N SER A 545 -14.81 -26.80 10.53
CA SER A 545 -14.61 -28.20 10.16
C SER A 545 -13.14 -28.61 10.14
N ALA A 546 -12.26 -27.67 9.85
CA ALA A 546 -10.82 -27.90 9.68
C ALA A 546 -10.02 -26.77 10.33
N TYR A 547 -8.86 -27.10 10.94
CA TYR A 547 -8.02 -26.11 11.62
C TYR A 547 -7.14 -25.36 10.63
N PRO A 548 -7.15 -24.00 10.63
CA PRO A 548 -6.34 -23.17 9.78
C PRO A 548 -4.91 -23.06 10.34
N LEU A 549 -3.93 -23.57 9.60
CA LEU A 549 -2.52 -23.49 10.00
C LEU A 549 -1.94 -22.08 9.80
N ALA A 550 -1.17 -21.62 10.76
CA ALA A 550 -0.27 -20.49 10.60
C ALA A 550 0.85 -20.84 9.61
N ILE A 551 1.31 -19.87 8.84
CA ILE A 551 2.43 -20.06 7.92
C ILE A 551 3.72 -19.52 8.53
N VAL A 552 4.73 -20.39 8.63
CA VAL A 552 6.07 -19.99 9.07
C VAL A 552 6.87 -19.54 7.87
N ASN A 553 7.35 -18.30 7.93
CA ASN A 553 8.22 -17.71 6.92
C ASN A 553 9.35 -16.95 7.63
N ASN A 554 10.60 -17.22 7.28
CA ASN A 554 11.79 -16.64 7.93
C ASN A 554 11.75 -16.75 9.48
N ASN A 555 11.42 -17.92 10.00
CA ASN A 555 11.27 -18.22 11.44
C ASN A 555 10.19 -17.40 12.15
N GLN A 556 9.29 -16.77 11.43
CA GLN A 556 8.16 -16.04 11.99
C GLN A 556 6.86 -16.79 11.70
N LYS A 557 6.14 -17.17 12.77
CA LYS A 557 4.79 -17.74 12.71
C LYS A 557 3.77 -16.64 12.40
N ILE A 558 3.05 -16.77 11.30
CA ILE A 558 2.07 -15.77 10.85
C ILE A 558 0.70 -16.43 10.74
N GLN A 559 -0.16 -16.15 11.71
CA GLN A 559 -1.56 -16.58 11.73
C GLN A 559 -2.45 -15.41 11.27
N PRO A 560 -3.19 -15.57 10.15
CA PRO A 560 -4.05 -14.50 9.64
C PRO A 560 -5.37 -14.34 10.40
N LEU A 561 -5.76 -15.37 11.17
CA LEU A 561 -6.99 -15.38 11.95
C LEU A 561 -6.75 -14.99 13.40
N LEU A 562 -7.72 -14.32 13.99
CA LEU A 562 -7.74 -13.86 15.38
C LEU A 562 -8.88 -14.55 16.13
N ASP A 563 -8.62 -14.93 17.37
CA ASP A 563 -9.70 -15.23 18.31
C ASP A 563 -10.63 -14.01 18.45
N ARG A 564 -11.92 -14.23 18.35
CA ARG A 564 -12.91 -13.15 18.33
C ARG A 564 -12.95 -12.36 19.63
N THR A 565 -12.72 -13.02 20.74
CA THR A 565 -12.84 -12.45 22.09
C THR A 565 -11.56 -11.74 22.51
N THR A 566 -10.42 -12.44 22.38
CA THR A 566 -9.13 -11.94 22.84
C THR A 566 -8.44 -11.02 21.81
N LYS A 567 -8.86 -11.08 20.54
CA LYS A 567 -8.19 -10.41 19.40
C LYS A 567 -6.70 -10.77 19.26
N GLN A 568 -6.29 -11.90 19.82
CA GLN A 568 -4.95 -12.46 19.65
C GLN A 568 -4.94 -13.43 18.47
N PRO A 569 -3.78 -13.68 17.85
CA PRO A 569 -3.63 -14.72 16.83
C PRO A 569 -4.18 -16.05 17.34
N LEU A 570 -4.92 -16.76 16.47
CA LEU A 570 -5.54 -18.03 16.82
C LEU A 570 -4.48 -19.08 17.19
N GLU A 571 -4.63 -19.68 18.36
CA GLU A 571 -3.74 -20.74 18.88
C GLU A 571 -4.38 -22.13 18.76
N PRO A 572 -3.58 -23.23 18.73
CA PRO A 572 -4.12 -24.59 18.59
C PRO A 572 -5.07 -25.04 19.68
N SER A 573 -5.03 -24.38 20.84
CA SER A 573 -5.92 -24.63 21.98
C SER A 573 -7.27 -23.92 21.88
N ASP A 574 -7.38 -22.94 21.00
CA ASP A 574 -8.58 -22.09 20.91
C ASP A 574 -9.74 -22.79 20.23
N ASP A 575 -10.97 -22.47 20.63
CA ASP A 575 -12.17 -22.90 19.94
C ASP A 575 -12.51 -21.94 18.81
N PHE A 576 -11.95 -22.17 17.63
CA PHE A 576 -12.18 -21.33 16.46
C PHE A 576 -13.58 -21.48 15.82
N CYS A 577 -14.41 -22.38 16.34
CA CYS A 577 -15.82 -22.48 15.92
C CYS A 577 -16.68 -21.27 16.30
N ASP A 578 -16.18 -20.42 17.18
CA ASP A 578 -16.85 -19.19 17.62
C ASP A 578 -16.66 -18.02 16.64
N ARG A 579 -16.54 -18.33 15.36
CA ARG A 579 -16.34 -17.40 14.24
C ARG A 579 -15.14 -16.50 14.45
N PRO A 580 -13.93 -16.94 14.10
CA PRO A 580 -12.72 -16.15 14.22
C PRO A 580 -12.85 -14.83 13.46
N ASP A 581 -12.10 -13.82 13.85
CA ASP A 581 -11.90 -12.59 13.10
C ASP A 581 -10.61 -12.74 12.26
N PHE A 582 -10.25 -11.74 11.47
CA PHE A 582 -9.00 -11.76 10.72
C PHE A 582 -8.18 -10.49 10.96
N ASP A 583 -6.86 -10.64 10.93
CA ASP A 583 -5.94 -9.53 11.12
C ASP A 583 -5.64 -8.84 9.78
N ILE A 584 -6.32 -7.72 9.54
CA ILE A 584 -6.16 -6.91 8.33
C ILE A 584 -4.68 -6.51 8.11
N LYS A 585 -3.95 -6.22 9.20
CA LYS A 585 -2.55 -5.80 9.13
C LYS A 585 -1.63 -6.87 8.55
N ARG A 586 -2.01 -8.16 8.65
CA ARG A 586 -1.25 -9.27 8.08
C ARG A 586 -1.32 -9.34 6.56
N PHE A 587 -2.34 -8.74 5.95
CA PHE A 587 -2.49 -8.71 4.48
C PHE A 587 -1.93 -7.44 3.85
N GLN A 588 -1.66 -6.41 4.64
CA GLN A 588 -1.11 -5.15 4.14
C GLN A 588 0.40 -5.28 3.88
N PRO A 589 0.91 -4.84 2.73
CA PRO A 589 2.31 -5.02 2.34
C PRO A 589 3.33 -4.31 3.25
N ASN A 590 2.88 -3.40 4.11
CA ASN A 590 3.74 -2.63 5.03
C ASN A 590 3.81 -3.21 6.45
N GLY A 591 3.14 -4.34 6.71
CA GLY A 591 3.19 -5.01 8.02
C GLY A 591 4.54 -5.67 8.28
N THR A 592 5.00 -5.66 9.54
CA THR A 592 6.24 -6.32 9.96
C THR A 592 6.21 -7.84 9.78
N ALA A 593 5.04 -8.42 9.61
CA ALA A 593 4.82 -9.85 9.39
C ALA A 593 3.63 -10.05 8.43
N ASN A 594 3.90 -9.90 7.14
CA ASN A 594 2.88 -10.11 6.10
C ASN A 594 2.55 -11.60 5.95
N TYR A 595 1.27 -11.91 5.80
CA TYR A 595 0.82 -13.26 5.51
C TYR A 595 1.33 -13.70 4.12
N PRO A 596 2.19 -14.74 4.04
CA PRO A 596 2.89 -15.06 2.80
C PRO A 596 1.99 -15.54 1.68
N LEU A 597 0.78 -16.01 2.03
CA LEU A 597 -0.22 -16.50 1.08
C LEU A 597 -1.31 -15.47 0.79
N GLY A 598 -1.13 -14.22 1.23
CA GLY A 598 -2.00 -13.10 0.90
C GLY A 598 -1.70 -12.52 -0.49
N TYR A 599 -2.74 -12.11 -1.21
CA TYR A 599 -2.64 -11.50 -2.53
C TYR A 599 -3.70 -10.41 -2.74
N PRO A 600 -3.43 -9.42 -3.61
CA PRO A 600 -4.37 -8.35 -3.92
C PRO A 600 -5.46 -8.78 -4.90
N LEU A 601 -6.64 -8.16 -4.79
CA LEU A 601 -7.74 -8.22 -5.75
C LEU A 601 -7.80 -6.90 -6.54
N TYR A 602 -7.87 -6.99 -7.85
CA TYR A 602 -7.86 -5.85 -8.76
C TYR A 602 -9.16 -5.73 -9.58
N VAL A 603 -9.55 -4.50 -9.84
CA VAL A 603 -10.36 -4.13 -11.01
C VAL A 603 -9.39 -3.81 -12.14
N VAL A 604 -9.52 -4.47 -13.27
CA VAL A 604 -8.66 -4.29 -14.43
C VAL A 604 -9.48 -3.75 -15.60
N TYR A 605 -9.11 -2.59 -16.14
CA TYR A 605 -9.84 -1.92 -17.20
C TYR A 605 -8.88 -1.34 -18.25
N PRO A 606 -9.34 -1.17 -19.53
CA PRO A 606 -8.50 -0.65 -20.60
C PRO A 606 -7.95 0.75 -20.33
N LYS A 607 -6.74 1.03 -20.79
CA LYS A 607 -6.12 2.38 -20.77
C LYS A 607 -6.72 3.31 -21.82
N ASP A 608 -7.31 2.77 -22.85
CA ASP A 608 -7.98 3.57 -23.89
C ASP A 608 -9.15 4.36 -23.29
N ASN A 609 -9.26 5.59 -23.72
CA ASN A 609 -10.22 6.54 -23.15
C ASN A 609 -11.69 6.25 -23.53
N THR A 610 -11.98 5.30 -24.39
CA THR A 610 -13.35 5.05 -24.89
C THR A 610 -14.19 4.22 -23.92
N ARG A 611 -13.55 3.39 -23.06
CA ARG A 611 -14.22 2.48 -22.11
C ARG A 611 -13.75 2.60 -20.66
N GLN A 612 -12.84 3.50 -20.36
CA GLN A 612 -12.23 3.66 -19.01
C GLN A 612 -13.23 4.01 -17.92
N SER A 613 -14.31 4.72 -18.25
CA SER A 613 -15.22 5.28 -17.26
C SER A 613 -15.88 4.23 -16.38
N GLY A 614 -16.29 3.09 -16.94
CA GLY A 614 -16.99 2.02 -16.20
C GLY A 614 -16.11 1.31 -15.16
N GLY A 615 -14.96 0.81 -15.57
CA GLY A 615 -14.04 0.07 -14.68
C GLY A 615 -13.40 0.97 -13.62
N SER A 616 -12.96 2.17 -14.01
CA SER A 616 -12.42 3.15 -13.07
C SER A 616 -13.45 3.58 -12.03
N THR A 617 -14.69 3.86 -12.47
CA THR A 617 -15.80 4.24 -11.60
C THR A 617 -16.13 3.11 -10.63
N PHE A 618 -16.23 1.88 -11.12
CA PHE A 618 -16.51 0.70 -10.28
C PHE A 618 -15.42 0.51 -9.22
N ALA A 619 -14.14 0.61 -9.61
CA ALA A 619 -13.02 0.56 -8.68
C ALA A 619 -13.11 1.65 -7.61
N ASN A 620 -13.40 2.90 -8.01
CA ASN A 620 -13.55 4.01 -7.08
C ASN A 620 -14.73 3.80 -6.10
N MET A 621 -15.83 3.22 -6.56
CA MET A 621 -16.94 2.83 -5.68
C MET A 621 -16.51 1.80 -4.64
N LEU A 622 -15.79 0.74 -5.05
CA LEU A 622 -15.30 -0.28 -4.12
C LEU A 622 -14.31 0.27 -3.07
N ILE A 623 -13.59 1.34 -3.38
CA ILE A 623 -12.64 1.98 -2.44
C ILE A 623 -13.34 2.95 -1.46
N THR A 624 -14.60 3.33 -1.68
CA THR A 624 -15.35 4.15 -0.71
C THR A 624 -15.50 3.45 0.64
N ARG A 625 -15.86 4.19 1.70
CA ARG A 625 -16.19 3.61 3.02
C ARG A 625 -17.28 2.54 2.89
N GLN A 626 -18.34 2.86 2.14
CA GLN A 626 -19.42 1.92 1.85
C GLN A 626 -18.90 0.66 1.14
N GLY A 627 -18.08 0.81 0.11
CA GLY A 627 -17.47 -0.29 -0.64
C GLY A 627 -16.58 -1.16 0.24
N GLN A 628 -15.67 -0.58 1.00
CA GLN A 628 -14.77 -1.32 1.90
C GLN A 628 -15.55 -2.02 3.04
N CYS A 629 -16.61 -1.41 3.55
CA CYS A 629 -17.53 -2.07 4.49
C CYS A 629 -18.18 -3.31 3.88
N LEU A 630 -18.75 -3.19 2.67
CA LEU A 630 -19.40 -4.31 1.96
C LEU A 630 -18.42 -5.44 1.67
N LEU A 631 -17.21 -5.13 1.19
CA LEU A 631 -16.17 -6.12 0.91
C LEU A 631 -15.74 -6.86 2.18
N THR A 632 -15.55 -6.14 3.29
CA THR A 632 -15.20 -6.73 4.59
C THR A 632 -16.28 -7.68 5.09
N LYS A 633 -17.54 -7.27 5.05
CA LYS A 633 -18.68 -8.12 5.47
C LYS A 633 -18.91 -9.32 4.54
N SER A 634 -18.44 -9.23 3.29
CA SER A 634 -18.46 -10.35 2.35
C SER A 634 -17.27 -11.31 2.52
N GLY A 635 -16.32 -11.02 3.44
CA GLY A 635 -15.19 -11.90 3.77
C GLY A 635 -13.87 -11.52 3.14
N LEU A 636 -13.80 -10.43 2.36
CA LEU A 636 -12.54 -9.90 1.85
C LEU A 636 -11.81 -9.04 2.89
N VAL A 637 -10.50 -8.99 2.78
CA VAL A 637 -9.67 -8.11 3.59
C VAL A 637 -9.62 -6.74 2.93
N PRO A 638 -10.09 -5.66 3.61
CA PRO A 638 -10.14 -4.33 3.03
C PRO A 638 -8.74 -3.72 2.87
N LEU A 639 -8.64 -2.69 2.03
CA LEU A 639 -7.39 -1.93 1.85
C LEU A 639 -6.97 -1.20 3.13
N GLN A 640 -7.94 -0.77 3.92
CA GLN A 640 -7.72 -0.07 5.17
C GLN A 640 -8.56 -0.69 6.29
N PRO A 641 -8.08 -0.67 7.54
CA PRO A 641 -8.83 -1.19 8.67
C PRO A 641 -10.19 -0.51 8.79
N VAL A 642 -11.25 -1.31 8.79
CA VAL A 642 -12.61 -0.83 9.10
C VAL A 642 -12.71 -0.72 10.61
N PRO A 643 -13.01 0.47 11.17
CA PRO A 643 -13.16 0.64 12.61
C PRO A 643 -14.18 -0.33 13.22
N ASN A 644 -13.90 -0.85 14.41
CA ASN A 644 -14.68 -1.94 15.02
C ASN A 644 -16.13 -1.58 15.30
N ASP A 645 -16.41 -0.34 15.66
CA ASP A 645 -17.76 0.20 15.86
C ASP A 645 -18.55 0.25 14.54
N ILE A 646 -17.89 0.56 13.42
CA ILE A 646 -18.52 0.67 12.11
C ILE A 646 -18.96 -0.70 11.57
N ARG A 647 -18.32 -1.80 11.98
CA ARG A 647 -18.73 -3.16 11.62
C ARG A 647 -20.18 -3.49 12.03
N ASN A 648 -20.72 -2.79 13.03
CA ASN A 648 -22.09 -2.96 13.50
C ASN A 648 -23.11 -2.11 12.74
N TYR A 649 -22.68 -1.14 11.92
CA TYR A 649 -23.58 -0.32 11.10
C TYR A 649 -23.93 -1.01 9.77
N ALA A 650 -25.11 -0.69 9.23
CA ALA A 650 -25.38 -1.02 7.83
C ALA A 650 -24.43 -0.26 6.92
N CYS A 651 -23.86 -0.90 5.91
CA CYS A 651 -22.85 -0.27 5.06
C CYS A 651 -23.35 0.99 4.31
N LYS A 652 -24.67 1.15 4.15
CA LYS A 652 -25.30 2.36 3.57
C LYS A 652 -25.19 3.59 4.48
N SER A 653 -25.11 3.40 5.79
CA SER A 653 -25.12 4.44 6.80
C SER A 653 -23.75 4.64 7.47
N VAL A 654 -22.68 4.18 6.84
CA VAL A 654 -21.33 4.33 7.37
C VAL A 654 -20.96 5.81 7.41
N PRO A 655 -20.64 6.38 8.60
CA PRO A 655 -20.33 7.81 8.78
C PRO A 655 -19.00 8.23 8.15
#